data_13850105e0ded7bd984f0d1fcbd299e2
#
_entry.id   13850105e0ded7bd984f0d1fcbd299e2
#
_cell.length_a   1.000
_cell.length_b   1.000
_cell.length_c   1.000
_cell.angle_alpha   90.00
_cell.angle_beta   90.00
_cell.angle_gamma   90.00
#
_symmetry.space_group_name_H-M   'P 1'
#
loop_
_entity.id
_entity.type
_entity.pdbx_description
1 polymer ?
#
loop_
_entity_poly.entity_id
_entity_poly.type
_entity_poly.pdbx_seq_one_letter_code
_entity_poly.pdbx_strand_id
1 'polypeptide(L)'
;MSQPHPLIPLSVDETNLARDVIRAAYPQNVLKFRVIYLEEPVKEVLAPYLDLEHAGKITSSTPRPAREARVHFDTAHGGKPPQSHEAIIDLNTRKIKHVESIRADAQAAFTSEELDDVRIICRDSPVFKERIAKFNLPQDFEVVVEPWPYGGLDTADDPNRRHMQALIYASDSKNRECNFWGYPLPIIPVIDAETREVIRIHEVATGGGNDPHTFAEGDYAKVSIDHMTPSEYVPELLPGGLRRDLKELNVVQPSGPSFNVEDSNVINWQKWSMRATFNPREGAVLHDVRFDGRSVLYRLSISDMTVPYADPRPPFHRKQAFDFGDGTLGDACNNLQLGCDCLGVIKYFDGVLVDHSGTARTTKNVICLHEQDNGINWKHTNWRTGRAVVTRRRELVVQFIITLANYEYIFNYIFDQAGAITVQARATGIVSSVLIEEGKTAPWGNVVSPGILAQNHQHIFCVRIDPAIDGHKNTLVQTESLPMRIDARTNPNGNAYQVVTTPVTASAGLDANPFTDRTFKVQNMDKLNPISGQPVGYKILAPVTRPLLADPNSTQAKRARFAQRHLWVTKHRDNEFYAGGRYTLQSVSEVEGVADAADRNDDVFQQDIVLWSVFGLTHNPRVEDWPVMPVEILDLHIKPADFFTANPAIDVPGRKNFTSQLTNAEKAQESSCCADSKPRL
;
A
#
# COMPACT_ATOMS: atom_id res chain seq x y z
N MET A 1 12.59 14.03 -31.73
CA MET A 1 11.88 14.10 -30.44
C MET A 1 12.94 14.05 -29.34
N SER A 2 12.85 14.89 -28.31
CA SER A 2 13.74 14.80 -27.15
C SER A 2 13.49 13.46 -26.46
N GLN A 3 14.55 12.79 -25.99
CA GLN A 3 14.40 11.57 -25.21
C GLN A 3 13.61 11.86 -23.92
N PRO A 4 12.69 10.96 -23.48
CA PRO A 4 11.95 11.16 -22.24
C PRO A 4 12.89 11.21 -21.04
N HIS A 5 12.47 11.89 -19.96
CA HIS A 5 13.25 11.95 -18.72
C HIS A 5 13.52 10.54 -18.16
N PRO A 6 14.70 10.27 -17.54
CA PRO A 6 15.08 8.93 -17.07
C PRO A 6 14.07 8.24 -16.16
N LEU A 7 13.33 9.01 -15.34
CA LEU A 7 12.31 8.50 -14.40
C LEU A 7 10.89 8.41 -14.95
N ILE A 8 10.63 8.88 -16.17
CA ILE A 8 9.27 8.75 -16.73
C ILE A 8 8.96 7.28 -17.01
N PRO A 9 7.78 6.77 -16.62
CA PRO A 9 7.36 5.42 -16.95
C PRO A 9 7.50 5.11 -18.45
N LEU A 10 7.65 3.85 -18.80
CA LEU A 10 7.73 3.44 -20.21
C LEU A 10 6.44 3.82 -20.93
N SER A 11 6.60 4.33 -22.16
CA SER A 11 5.50 4.49 -23.09
C SER A 11 5.02 3.14 -23.63
N VAL A 12 3.84 3.10 -24.25
CA VAL A 12 3.32 1.92 -24.94
C VAL A 12 4.32 1.41 -25.99
N ASP A 13 4.95 2.30 -26.74
CA ASP A 13 5.93 1.93 -27.77
C ASP A 13 7.21 1.32 -27.16
N GLU A 14 7.74 1.91 -26.07
CA GLU A 14 8.92 1.38 -25.37
C GLU A 14 8.63 0.01 -24.72
N THR A 15 7.44 -0.15 -24.15
CA THR A 15 6.98 -1.43 -23.57
C THR A 15 6.86 -2.51 -24.66
N ASN A 16 6.24 -2.20 -25.79
CA ASN A 16 6.15 -3.12 -26.92
C ASN A 16 7.53 -3.43 -27.52
N LEU A 17 8.44 -2.46 -27.57
CA LEU A 17 9.83 -2.68 -27.99
C LEU A 17 10.55 -3.69 -27.09
N ALA A 18 10.43 -3.55 -25.76
CA ALA A 18 11.02 -4.49 -24.80
C ALA A 18 10.47 -5.90 -24.99
N ARG A 19 9.15 -6.05 -25.15
CA ARG A 19 8.52 -7.33 -25.54
C ARG A 19 9.14 -7.93 -26.80
N ASP A 20 9.26 -7.13 -27.86
CA ASP A 20 9.74 -7.61 -29.17
C ASP A 20 11.20 -8.05 -29.14
N VAL A 21 12.03 -7.42 -28.29
CA VAL A 21 13.41 -7.87 -28.03
C VAL A 21 13.43 -9.27 -27.40
N ILE A 22 12.57 -9.53 -26.41
CA ILE A 22 12.45 -10.86 -25.79
C ILE A 22 11.92 -11.88 -26.82
N ARG A 23 10.90 -11.56 -27.59
CA ARG A 23 10.36 -12.45 -28.65
C ARG A 23 11.42 -12.83 -29.67
N ALA A 24 12.25 -11.90 -30.08
CA ALA A 24 13.34 -12.14 -31.02
C ALA A 24 14.44 -13.05 -30.44
N ALA A 25 14.67 -12.98 -29.11
CA ALA A 25 15.66 -13.81 -28.44
C ALA A 25 15.19 -15.26 -28.18
N TYR A 26 13.87 -15.48 -28.10
CA TYR A 26 13.26 -16.78 -27.79
C TYR A 26 12.26 -17.24 -28.87
N PRO A 27 12.68 -17.36 -30.16
CA PRO A 27 11.75 -17.56 -31.28
C PRO A 27 11.08 -18.93 -31.30
N GLN A 28 11.58 -19.92 -30.56
CA GLN A 28 11.05 -21.29 -30.50
C GLN A 28 10.22 -21.56 -29.23
N ASN A 29 10.09 -20.56 -28.34
CA ASN A 29 9.40 -20.72 -27.09
C ASN A 29 7.98 -20.12 -27.16
N VAL A 30 7.03 -20.75 -26.46
CA VAL A 30 5.79 -20.09 -26.08
C VAL A 30 6.15 -19.13 -24.94
N LEU A 31 5.84 -17.85 -25.12
CA LEU A 31 6.15 -16.80 -24.16
C LEU A 31 4.87 -16.32 -23.48
N LYS A 32 4.94 -16.17 -22.16
CA LYS A 32 3.92 -15.53 -21.36
C LYS A 32 4.57 -14.39 -20.59
N PHE A 33 4.16 -13.15 -20.86
CA PHE A 33 4.65 -11.97 -20.15
C PHE A 33 3.84 -11.74 -18.88
N ARG A 34 4.49 -11.27 -17.84
CA ARG A 34 3.87 -10.96 -16.54
C ARG A 34 3.81 -9.45 -16.31
N VAL A 35 4.97 -8.78 -16.39
CA VAL A 35 5.09 -7.32 -16.28
C VAL A 35 6.24 -6.82 -17.14
N ILE A 36 6.08 -5.58 -17.64
CA ILE A 36 7.14 -4.81 -18.31
C ILE A 36 7.04 -3.38 -17.75
N TYR A 37 8.12 -2.87 -17.16
CA TYR A 37 8.15 -1.53 -16.61
C TYR A 37 9.55 -0.93 -16.64
N LEU A 38 9.66 0.37 -16.33
CA LEU A 38 10.93 1.08 -16.30
C LEU A 38 11.86 0.45 -15.26
N GLU A 39 13.06 0.08 -15.67
CA GLU A 39 14.19 -0.13 -14.75
C GLU A 39 14.72 1.23 -14.32
N GLU A 40 14.58 1.56 -13.04
CA GLU A 40 15.08 2.84 -12.52
C GLU A 40 16.60 2.87 -12.63
N PRO A 41 17.20 3.96 -13.16
CA PRO A 41 18.65 4.07 -13.21
C PRO A 41 19.26 4.00 -11.82
N VAL A 42 20.44 3.40 -11.70
CA VAL A 42 21.17 3.31 -10.43
C VAL A 42 21.39 4.70 -9.84
N LYS A 43 21.28 4.82 -8.52
CA LYS A 43 21.29 6.10 -7.79
C LYS A 43 22.59 6.88 -8.01
N GLU A 44 23.72 6.17 -8.12
CA GLU A 44 25.03 6.79 -8.39
C GLU A 44 25.04 7.61 -9.69
N VAL A 45 24.27 7.20 -10.70
CA VAL A 45 24.17 7.89 -11.99
C VAL A 45 23.01 8.90 -12.00
N LEU A 46 21.88 8.52 -11.37
CA LEU A 46 20.67 9.33 -11.42
C LEU A 46 20.75 10.57 -10.52
N ALA A 47 21.24 10.44 -9.29
CA ALA A 47 21.27 11.56 -8.35
C ALA A 47 22.07 12.76 -8.85
N PRO A 48 23.31 12.61 -9.40
CA PRO A 48 24.02 13.73 -10.01
C PRO A 48 23.30 14.34 -11.22
N TYR A 49 22.57 13.54 -12.00
CA TYR A 49 21.78 14.03 -13.12
C TYR A 49 20.65 14.95 -12.63
N LEU A 50 19.92 14.53 -11.58
CA LEU A 50 18.87 15.34 -10.96
C LEU A 50 19.41 16.63 -10.36
N ASP A 51 20.59 16.63 -9.75
CA ASP A 51 21.25 17.83 -9.24
C ASP A 51 21.60 18.82 -10.35
N LEU A 52 22.04 18.33 -11.51
CA LEU A 52 22.26 19.17 -12.70
C LEU A 52 20.95 19.72 -13.26
N GLU A 53 19.88 18.92 -13.25
CA GLU A 53 18.53 19.35 -13.66
C GLU A 53 18.05 20.53 -12.80
N HIS A 54 18.11 20.41 -11.47
CA HIS A 54 17.73 21.47 -10.55
C HIS A 54 18.59 22.72 -10.65
N ALA A 55 19.86 22.55 -10.97
CA ALA A 55 20.77 23.67 -11.21
C ALA A 55 20.54 24.35 -12.57
N GLY A 56 19.63 23.85 -13.41
CA GLY A 56 19.42 24.32 -14.78
C GLY A 56 20.63 24.13 -15.70
N LYS A 57 21.47 23.13 -15.40
CA LYS A 57 22.74 22.85 -16.09
C LYS A 57 22.69 21.67 -17.07
N ILE A 58 21.53 21.09 -17.29
CA ILE A 58 21.35 20.03 -18.30
C ILE A 58 21.54 20.65 -19.70
N THR A 59 22.44 20.06 -20.48
CA THR A 59 22.72 20.45 -21.86
C THR A 59 22.59 19.24 -22.77
N SER A 60 22.65 19.43 -24.08
CA SER A 60 22.67 18.33 -25.06
C SER A 60 23.88 17.39 -24.93
N SER A 61 24.96 17.85 -24.28
CA SER A 61 26.16 17.07 -24.01
C SER A 61 26.18 16.41 -22.62
N THR A 62 25.19 16.69 -21.76
CA THR A 62 25.11 16.05 -20.44
C THR A 62 24.81 14.56 -20.62
N PRO A 63 25.66 13.65 -20.06
CA PRO A 63 25.40 12.22 -20.11
C PRO A 63 24.05 11.91 -19.46
N ARG A 64 23.21 11.19 -20.17
CA ARG A 64 21.89 10.78 -19.63
C ARG A 64 21.99 9.38 -19.06
N PRO A 65 21.33 9.09 -17.92
CA PRO A 65 21.14 7.74 -17.45
C PRO A 65 20.53 6.85 -18.54
N ALA A 66 20.95 5.58 -18.58
CA ALA A 66 20.42 4.61 -19.54
C ALA A 66 18.90 4.46 -19.41
N ARG A 67 18.23 4.27 -20.54
CA ARG A 67 16.80 4.00 -20.60
C ARG A 67 16.59 2.49 -20.73
N GLU A 68 16.18 1.83 -19.66
CA GLU A 68 16.12 0.37 -19.57
C GLU A 68 14.72 -0.08 -19.16
N ALA A 69 14.35 -1.29 -19.59
CA ALA A 69 13.10 -1.94 -19.20
C ALA A 69 13.36 -3.23 -18.43
N ARG A 70 12.66 -3.44 -17.33
CA ARG A 70 12.59 -4.72 -16.62
C ARG A 70 11.42 -5.52 -17.17
N VAL A 71 11.67 -6.78 -17.50
CA VAL A 71 10.69 -7.69 -18.11
C VAL A 71 10.66 -8.99 -17.33
N HIS A 72 9.48 -9.35 -16.78
CA HIS A 72 9.25 -10.67 -16.22
C HIS A 72 8.42 -11.48 -17.22
N PHE A 73 8.89 -12.68 -17.56
CA PHE A 73 8.24 -13.53 -18.55
C PHE A 73 8.54 -15.01 -18.31
N ASP A 74 7.66 -15.87 -18.79
CA ASP A 74 7.84 -17.32 -18.79
C ASP A 74 8.18 -17.80 -20.20
N THR A 75 8.98 -18.86 -20.26
CA THR A 75 9.25 -19.63 -21.48
C THR A 75 8.73 -21.05 -21.30
N ALA A 76 8.03 -21.57 -22.32
CA ALA A 76 7.68 -22.98 -22.40
C ALA A 76 8.14 -23.55 -23.74
N HIS A 77 8.72 -24.74 -23.72
CA HIS A 77 9.21 -25.42 -24.93
C HIS A 77 9.12 -26.95 -24.77
N GLY A 78 8.60 -27.63 -25.80
CA GLY A 78 8.68 -29.09 -25.91
C GLY A 78 8.00 -29.87 -24.79
N GLY A 79 6.90 -29.35 -24.20
CA GLY A 79 6.14 -30.02 -23.14
C GLY A 79 6.83 -30.01 -21.76
N LYS A 80 7.90 -29.23 -21.59
CA LYS A 80 8.53 -29.01 -20.28
C LYS A 80 7.72 -27.98 -19.49
N PRO A 81 7.77 -28.03 -18.13
CA PRO A 81 7.21 -27.00 -17.29
C PRO A 81 7.70 -25.61 -17.68
N PRO A 82 6.86 -24.57 -17.56
CA PRO A 82 7.27 -23.20 -17.81
C PRO A 82 8.42 -22.79 -16.88
N GLN A 83 9.40 -22.06 -17.43
CA GLN A 83 10.47 -21.44 -16.67
C GLN A 83 10.27 -19.93 -16.65
N SER A 84 10.22 -19.35 -15.47
CA SER A 84 10.11 -17.90 -15.29
C SER A 84 11.48 -17.24 -15.35
N HIS A 85 11.53 -16.06 -15.97
CA HIS A 85 12.73 -15.27 -16.19
C HIS A 85 12.52 -13.81 -15.85
N GLU A 86 13.60 -13.14 -15.50
CA GLU A 86 13.68 -11.70 -15.39
C GLU A 86 14.78 -11.19 -16.35
N ALA A 87 14.49 -10.15 -17.11
CA ALA A 87 15.45 -9.55 -18.03
C ALA A 87 15.50 -8.03 -17.91
N ILE A 88 16.66 -7.46 -18.15
CA ILE A 88 16.88 -6.02 -18.34
C ILE A 88 17.18 -5.75 -19.81
N ILE A 89 16.40 -4.89 -20.41
CA ILE A 89 16.49 -4.52 -21.83
C ILE A 89 16.98 -3.07 -21.94
N ASP A 90 18.09 -2.88 -22.64
CA ASP A 90 18.51 -1.54 -23.07
C ASP A 90 17.66 -1.11 -24.28
N LEU A 91 16.80 -0.11 -24.08
CA LEU A 91 15.86 0.36 -25.10
C LEU A 91 16.55 1.14 -26.22
N ASN A 92 17.71 1.74 -25.96
CA ASN A 92 18.45 2.50 -26.98
C ASN A 92 19.16 1.54 -27.96
N THR A 93 19.82 0.50 -27.43
CA THR A 93 20.53 -0.50 -28.25
C THR A 93 19.64 -1.64 -28.72
N ARG A 94 18.44 -1.77 -28.14
CA ARG A 94 17.46 -2.85 -28.39
C ARG A 94 18.06 -4.23 -28.12
N LYS A 95 18.79 -4.37 -27.01
CA LYS A 95 19.48 -5.60 -26.63
C LYS A 95 19.14 -6.00 -25.19
N ILE A 96 19.15 -7.30 -24.94
CA ILE A 96 19.13 -7.84 -23.60
C ILE A 96 20.50 -7.52 -22.96
N LYS A 97 20.49 -6.77 -21.86
CA LYS A 97 21.65 -6.44 -21.05
C LYS A 97 21.93 -7.55 -20.04
N HIS A 98 20.87 -8.07 -19.45
CA HIS A 98 20.92 -9.16 -18.48
C HIS A 98 19.64 -9.99 -18.59
N VAL A 99 19.76 -11.29 -18.35
CA VAL A 99 18.64 -12.21 -18.18
C VAL A 99 19.02 -13.30 -17.21
N GLU A 100 18.12 -13.59 -16.29
CA GLU A 100 18.27 -14.68 -15.34
C GLU A 100 16.98 -15.47 -15.21
N SER A 101 17.10 -16.75 -14.90
CA SER A 101 15.97 -17.57 -14.51
C SER A 101 15.64 -17.30 -13.05
N ILE A 102 14.35 -17.17 -12.75
CA ILE A 102 13.90 -17.10 -11.36
C ILE A 102 14.27 -18.42 -10.67
N ARG A 103 14.67 -18.36 -9.41
CA ARG A 103 15.04 -19.54 -8.63
C ARG A 103 13.92 -20.59 -8.65
N ALA A 104 14.28 -21.85 -8.62
CA ALA A 104 13.34 -22.97 -8.71
C ALA A 104 12.34 -23.00 -7.54
N ASP A 105 12.73 -22.49 -6.37
CA ASP A 105 11.91 -22.42 -5.15
C ASP A 105 11.09 -21.11 -5.03
N ALA A 106 11.12 -20.26 -6.06
CA ALA A 106 10.38 -19.00 -6.12
C ALA A 106 9.36 -19.01 -7.25
N GLN A 107 8.23 -18.37 -7.02
CA GLN A 107 7.17 -18.21 -8.02
C GLN A 107 7.06 -16.75 -8.43
N ALA A 108 7.02 -16.50 -9.73
CA ALA A 108 6.71 -15.17 -10.24
C ALA A 108 5.27 -14.76 -9.87
N ALA A 109 5.03 -13.46 -9.74
CA ALA A 109 3.70 -12.93 -9.45
C ALA A 109 2.63 -13.48 -10.42
N PHE A 110 1.41 -13.73 -9.93
CA PHE A 110 0.32 -14.16 -10.80
C PHE A 110 -0.19 -13.01 -11.69
N THR A 111 -0.89 -13.36 -12.75
CA THR A 111 -1.54 -12.41 -13.66
C THR A 111 -3.07 -12.52 -13.55
N SER A 112 -3.80 -11.51 -14.05
CA SER A 112 -5.26 -11.53 -14.09
C SER A 112 -5.82 -12.72 -14.88
N GLU A 113 -5.13 -13.13 -15.96
CA GLU A 113 -5.53 -14.29 -16.76
C GLU A 113 -5.36 -15.61 -15.98
N GLU A 114 -4.37 -15.71 -15.08
CA GLU A 114 -4.24 -16.89 -14.21
C GLU A 114 -5.39 -16.97 -13.19
N LEU A 115 -5.94 -15.84 -12.74
CA LEU A 115 -7.14 -15.81 -11.90
C LEU A 115 -8.38 -16.28 -12.69
N ASP A 116 -8.52 -15.86 -13.94
CA ASP A 116 -9.60 -16.34 -14.82
C ASP A 116 -9.46 -17.84 -15.11
N ASP A 117 -8.23 -18.32 -15.32
CA ASP A 117 -7.95 -19.75 -15.47
C ASP A 117 -8.43 -20.56 -14.26
N VAL A 118 -8.21 -20.10 -13.02
CA VAL A 118 -8.70 -20.75 -11.80
C VAL A 118 -10.22 -20.92 -11.84
N ARG A 119 -10.97 -19.89 -12.24
CA ARG A 119 -12.44 -19.95 -12.39
C ARG A 119 -12.86 -20.99 -13.40
N ILE A 120 -12.21 -21.02 -14.57
CA ILE A 120 -12.50 -21.97 -15.64
C ILE A 120 -12.20 -23.39 -15.22
N ILE A 121 -11.02 -23.64 -14.61
CA ILE A 121 -10.59 -24.97 -14.16
C ILE A 121 -11.55 -25.53 -13.12
N CYS A 122 -11.93 -24.74 -12.12
CA CYS A 122 -12.90 -25.16 -11.11
C CYS A 122 -14.25 -25.49 -11.76
N ARG A 123 -14.78 -24.58 -12.60
CA ARG A 123 -16.06 -24.78 -13.29
C ARG A 123 -16.10 -26.06 -14.11
N ASP A 124 -15.01 -26.41 -14.80
CA ASP A 124 -14.95 -27.55 -15.70
C ASP A 124 -14.57 -28.87 -15.00
N SER A 125 -14.02 -28.82 -13.78
CA SER A 125 -13.54 -29.96 -13.01
C SER A 125 -14.68 -30.90 -12.57
N PRO A 126 -14.64 -32.21 -12.93
CA PRO A 126 -15.60 -33.17 -12.43
C PRO A 126 -15.54 -33.34 -10.91
N VAL A 127 -14.35 -33.36 -10.32
CA VAL A 127 -14.13 -33.50 -8.87
C VAL A 127 -14.75 -32.32 -8.11
N PHE A 128 -14.61 -31.11 -8.63
CA PHE A 128 -15.21 -29.91 -8.05
C PHE A 128 -16.76 -29.98 -8.14
N LYS A 129 -17.30 -30.34 -9.30
CA LYS A 129 -18.75 -30.50 -9.50
C LYS A 129 -19.35 -31.56 -8.56
N GLU A 130 -18.70 -32.70 -8.41
CA GLU A 130 -19.12 -33.75 -7.48
C GLU A 130 -19.16 -33.22 -6.04
N ARG A 131 -18.14 -32.43 -5.66
CA ARG A 131 -18.07 -31.88 -4.30
C ARG A 131 -19.17 -30.84 -4.06
N ILE A 132 -19.40 -29.93 -5.01
CA ILE A 132 -20.51 -28.96 -4.94
C ILE A 132 -21.87 -29.62 -4.85
N ALA A 133 -22.08 -30.74 -5.57
CA ALA A 133 -23.35 -31.45 -5.55
C ALA A 133 -23.71 -32.05 -4.18
N LYS A 134 -22.76 -32.15 -3.24
CA LYS A 134 -23.05 -32.56 -1.84
C LYS A 134 -23.73 -31.45 -1.03
N PHE A 135 -23.63 -30.19 -1.45
CA PHE A 135 -24.33 -29.06 -0.83
C PHE A 135 -25.73 -28.95 -1.43
N ASN A 136 -26.73 -28.84 -0.57
CA ASN A 136 -28.12 -28.64 -1.00
C ASN A 136 -28.38 -27.15 -1.25
N LEU A 137 -27.83 -26.63 -2.35
CA LEU A 137 -28.04 -25.21 -2.72
C LEU A 137 -29.45 -25.01 -3.29
N PRO A 138 -30.16 -23.91 -2.97
CA PRO A 138 -31.40 -23.54 -3.61
C PRO A 138 -31.27 -23.47 -5.12
N GLN A 139 -32.35 -23.78 -5.85
CA GLN A 139 -32.37 -23.86 -7.32
C GLN A 139 -31.94 -22.55 -7.99
N ASP A 140 -32.18 -21.41 -7.35
CA ASP A 140 -31.86 -20.07 -7.85
C ASP A 140 -30.46 -19.59 -7.47
N PHE A 141 -29.62 -20.45 -6.88
CA PHE A 141 -28.25 -20.10 -6.52
C PHE A 141 -27.23 -20.73 -7.47
N GLU A 142 -26.21 -19.98 -7.78
CA GLU A 142 -25.03 -20.42 -8.54
C GLU A 142 -23.76 -20.35 -7.69
N VAL A 143 -22.72 -21.05 -8.10
CA VAL A 143 -21.44 -21.08 -7.40
C VAL A 143 -20.51 -20.01 -7.92
N VAL A 144 -19.96 -19.20 -7.03
CA VAL A 144 -18.94 -18.21 -7.31
C VAL A 144 -17.58 -18.75 -6.86
N VAL A 145 -16.63 -18.76 -7.77
CA VAL A 145 -15.23 -19.14 -7.52
C VAL A 145 -14.41 -17.84 -7.43
N GLU A 146 -13.92 -17.56 -6.23
CA GLU A 146 -13.08 -16.40 -5.98
C GLU A 146 -11.60 -16.82 -5.86
N PRO A 147 -10.78 -16.59 -6.88
CA PRO A 147 -9.38 -16.98 -6.87
C PRO A 147 -8.60 -16.30 -5.76
N TRP A 148 -7.66 -17.04 -5.16
CA TRP A 148 -6.85 -16.58 -4.05
C TRP A 148 -5.41 -17.10 -4.16
N PRO A 149 -4.38 -16.33 -3.76
CA PRO A 149 -3.02 -16.84 -3.67
C PRO A 149 -2.94 -18.09 -2.79
N TYR A 150 -2.11 -19.05 -3.17
CA TYR A 150 -1.98 -20.29 -2.40
C TYR A 150 -1.46 -20.04 -0.97
N GLY A 151 -0.64 -19.03 -0.79
CA GLY A 151 0.05 -18.72 0.47
C GLY A 151 1.36 -19.51 0.60
N GLY A 152 1.74 -19.88 1.81
CA GLY A 152 2.93 -20.70 2.03
C GLY A 152 2.68 -22.17 1.71
N LEU A 153 3.70 -22.87 1.22
CA LEU A 153 3.62 -24.30 0.94
C LEU A 153 3.47 -25.15 2.22
N ASP A 154 2.68 -26.21 2.13
CA ASP A 154 2.70 -27.28 3.10
C ASP A 154 3.88 -28.23 2.83
N THR A 155 4.31 -28.99 3.84
CA THR A 155 5.44 -29.94 3.70
C THR A 155 5.21 -31.05 2.67
N ALA A 156 3.96 -31.31 2.31
CA ALA A 156 3.58 -32.31 1.31
C ALA A 156 3.52 -31.73 -0.11
N ASP A 157 3.66 -30.43 -0.27
CA ASP A 157 3.60 -29.78 -1.58
C ASP A 157 4.95 -29.87 -2.29
N ASP A 158 4.88 -30.02 -3.61
CA ASP A 158 6.07 -29.90 -4.46
C ASP A 158 6.40 -28.42 -4.64
N PRO A 159 7.56 -27.92 -4.17
CA PRO A 159 7.94 -26.51 -4.28
C PRO A 159 8.17 -26.05 -5.73
N ASN A 160 8.37 -27.00 -6.65
CA ASN A 160 8.56 -26.68 -8.06
C ASN A 160 7.25 -26.54 -8.83
N ARG A 161 6.11 -26.82 -8.19
CA ARG A 161 4.79 -26.72 -8.83
C ARG A 161 4.13 -25.40 -8.46
N ARG A 162 3.45 -24.82 -9.44
CA ARG A 162 2.69 -23.59 -9.24
C ARG A 162 1.25 -23.92 -8.81
N HIS A 163 0.94 -23.54 -7.58
CA HIS A 163 -0.37 -23.76 -6.99
C HIS A 163 -1.17 -22.46 -6.90
N MET A 164 -2.47 -22.57 -7.13
CA MET A 164 -3.48 -21.55 -6.84
C MET A 164 -4.57 -22.17 -5.98
N GLN A 165 -5.37 -21.35 -5.34
CA GLN A 165 -6.56 -21.80 -4.62
C GLN A 165 -7.72 -20.85 -4.87
N ALA A 166 -8.92 -21.23 -4.43
CA ALA A 166 -10.08 -20.36 -4.47
C ALA A 166 -10.91 -20.46 -3.20
N LEU A 167 -11.52 -19.36 -2.80
CA LEU A 167 -12.60 -19.31 -1.85
C LEU A 167 -13.92 -19.51 -2.62
N ILE A 168 -14.85 -20.27 -2.05
CA ILE A 168 -16.08 -20.63 -2.76
C ILE A 168 -17.28 -20.03 -2.04
N TYR A 169 -18.16 -19.44 -2.82
CA TYR A 169 -19.38 -18.81 -2.36
C TYR A 169 -20.57 -19.26 -3.20
N ALA A 170 -21.77 -19.04 -2.70
CA ALA A 170 -23.00 -19.11 -3.47
C ALA A 170 -23.49 -17.70 -3.76
N SER A 171 -24.25 -17.51 -4.84
CA SER A 171 -24.83 -16.22 -5.24
C SER A 171 -26.24 -16.44 -5.78
N ASP A 172 -27.16 -15.54 -5.47
CA ASP A 172 -28.49 -15.53 -6.06
C ASP A 172 -28.39 -15.23 -7.55
N SER A 173 -28.67 -16.23 -8.41
CA SER A 173 -28.59 -16.10 -9.87
C SER A 173 -29.58 -15.11 -10.49
N LYS A 174 -30.63 -14.75 -9.76
CA LYS A 174 -31.60 -13.73 -10.18
C LYS A 174 -31.11 -12.31 -9.97
N ASN A 175 -30.06 -12.14 -9.15
CA ASN A 175 -29.50 -10.84 -8.80
C ASN A 175 -27.99 -10.84 -8.99
N ARG A 176 -27.53 -10.39 -10.15
CA ARG A 176 -26.11 -10.33 -10.48
C ARG A 176 -25.27 -9.49 -9.51
N GLU A 177 -25.88 -8.50 -8.86
CA GLU A 177 -25.23 -7.61 -7.90
C GLU A 177 -25.36 -8.10 -6.45
N CYS A 178 -25.82 -9.34 -6.24
CA CYS A 178 -25.91 -9.98 -4.93
C CYS A 178 -24.54 -9.97 -4.23
N ASN A 179 -24.54 -9.62 -2.96
CA ASN A 179 -23.34 -9.76 -2.12
C ASN A 179 -23.05 -11.22 -1.83
N PHE A 180 -22.36 -11.91 -2.73
CA PHE A 180 -22.05 -13.34 -2.58
C PHE A 180 -21.14 -13.64 -1.39
N TRP A 181 -20.42 -12.66 -0.82
CA TRP A 181 -19.66 -12.83 0.42
C TRP A 181 -20.53 -13.21 1.61
N GLY A 182 -21.84 -12.97 1.50
CA GLY A 182 -22.86 -13.38 2.44
C GLY A 182 -23.23 -14.87 2.38
N TYR A 183 -22.66 -15.67 1.46
CA TYR A 183 -22.99 -17.08 1.26
C TYR A 183 -21.74 -17.95 1.10
N PRO A 184 -20.81 -17.96 2.08
CA PRO A 184 -19.58 -18.75 1.99
C PRO A 184 -19.85 -20.26 2.04
N LEU A 185 -19.16 -21.02 1.18
CA LEU A 185 -19.18 -22.48 1.18
C LEU A 185 -17.87 -23.00 1.78
N PRO A 186 -17.91 -24.05 2.63
CA PRO A 186 -16.75 -24.47 3.42
C PRO A 186 -15.83 -25.43 2.63
N ILE A 187 -15.46 -25.06 1.41
CA ILE A 187 -14.48 -25.78 0.60
C ILE A 187 -13.48 -24.85 -0.05
N ILE A 188 -12.26 -25.32 -0.19
CA ILE A 188 -11.16 -24.60 -0.83
C ILE A 188 -10.48 -25.54 -1.82
N PRO A 189 -10.76 -25.43 -3.13
CA PRO A 189 -10.05 -26.17 -4.15
C PRO A 189 -8.63 -25.66 -4.29
N VAL A 190 -7.69 -26.57 -4.50
CA VAL A 190 -6.30 -26.30 -4.86
C VAL A 190 -6.10 -26.72 -6.31
N ILE A 191 -5.57 -25.80 -7.07
CA ILE A 191 -5.37 -25.92 -8.51
C ILE A 191 -3.87 -25.98 -8.78
N ASP A 192 -3.46 -26.95 -9.59
CA ASP A 192 -2.16 -26.96 -10.23
C ASP A 192 -2.28 -26.15 -11.53
N ALA A 193 -1.59 -25.00 -11.56
CA ALA A 193 -1.68 -24.07 -12.68
C ALA A 193 -1.02 -24.60 -13.97
N GLU A 194 -0.11 -25.58 -13.86
CA GLU A 194 0.61 -26.17 -15.00
C GLU A 194 -0.23 -27.27 -15.67
N THR A 195 -0.76 -28.23 -14.87
CA THR A 195 -1.63 -29.29 -15.41
C THR A 195 -3.04 -28.81 -15.67
N ARG A 196 -3.41 -27.64 -15.12
CA ARG A 196 -4.77 -27.05 -15.20
C ARG A 196 -5.83 -27.98 -14.59
N GLU A 197 -5.53 -28.55 -13.41
CA GLU A 197 -6.38 -29.48 -12.72
C GLU A 197 -6.63 -29.07 -11.28
N VAL A 198 -7.82 -29.38 -10.77
CA VAL A 198 -8.11 -29.38 -9.33
C VAL A 198 -7.47 -30.61 -8.73
N ILE A 199 -6.36 -30.46 -8.04
CA ILE A 199 -5.56 -31.59 -7.49
C ILE A 199 -6.04 -32.06 -6.11
N ARG A 200 -6.73 -31.19 -5.36
CA ARG A 200 -7.38 -31.51 -4.09
C ARG A 200 -8.42 -30.47 -3.73
N ILE A 201 -9.32 -30.81 -2.84
CA ILE A 201 -10.29 -29.90 -2.25
C ILE A 201 -10.20 -30.07 -0.73
N HIS A 202 -9.87 -28.96 -0.04
CA HIS A 202 -9.95 -28.90 1.41
C HIS A 202 -11.38 -28.59 1.83
N GLU A 203 -11.87 -29.34 2.80
CA GLU A 203 -13.13 -29.08 3.48
C GLU A 203 -12.83 -28.36 4.80
N VAL A 204 -13.51 -27.24 5.04
CA VAL A 204 -13.29 -26.40 6.21
C VAL A 204 -14.32 -26.71 7.28
N ALA A 205 -13.87 -27.00 8.49
CA ALA A 205 -14.77 -27.23 9.63
C ALA A 205 -15.65 -25.99 9.86
N THR A 206 -16.95 -26.23 10.13
CA THR A 206 -17.95 -25.16 10.29
C THR A 206 -18.33 -24.91 11.75
N GLY A 207 -17.80 -25.72 12.67
CA GLY A 207 -18.03 -25.63 14.10
C GLY A 207 -17.44 -24.40 14.74
N GLY A 208 -17.78 -24.14 16.00
CA GLY A 208 -17.24 -23.04 16.81
C GLY A 208 -15.94 -23.38 17.53
N GLY A 209 -15.52 -22.51 18.45
CA GLY A 209 -14.24 -22.60 19.16
C GLY A 209 -14.03 -23.84 20.02
N ASN A 210 -15.12 -24.56 20.40
CA ASN A 210 -15.07 -25.78 21.19
C ASN A 210 -15.25 -27.07 20.36
N ASP A 211 -15.41 -26.93 19.04
CA ASP A 211 -15.64 -28.05 18.14
C ASP A 211 -14.33 -28.49 17.47
N PRO A 212 -14.26 -29.71 16.90
CA PRO A 212 -13.09 -30.12 16.13
C PRO A 212 -12.80 -29.23 14.96
N HIS A 213 -11.52 -28.99 14.67
CA HIS A 213 -11.06 -28.20 13.54
C HIS A 213 -11.01 -28.98 12.22
N THR A 214 -11.55 -30.21 12.22
CA THR A 214 -11.61 -31.10 11.05
C THR A 214 -13.05 -31.28 10.60
N PHE A 215 -13.25 -31.23 9.29
CA PHE A 215 -14.56 -31.51 8.67
C PHE A 215 -14.83 -33.02 8.61
N ALA A 216 -16.06 -33.40 8.91
CA ALA A 216 -16.51 -34.80 8.81
C ALA A 216 -17.54 -34.95 7.69
N GLU A 217 -17.67 -36.16 7.11
CA GLU A 217 -18.61 -36.42 6.01
C GLU A 217 -20.06 -36.00 6.34
N GLY A 218 -20.49 -36.20 7.60
CA GLY A 218 -21.82 -35.76 8.06
C GLY A 218 -22.00 -34.23 8.13
N ASP A 219 -20.95 -33.47 8.01
CA ASP A 219 -21.01 -31.98 8.14
C ASP A 219 -21.62 -31.34 6.89
N TYR A 220 -21.60 -32.00 5.72
CA TYR A 220 -22.28 -31.48 4.53
C TYR A 220 -23.78 -31.24 4.79
N ALA A 221 -24.45 -32.08 5.56
CA ALA A 221 -25.86 -31.88 5.90
C ALA A 221 -26.12 -30.69 6.83
N LYS A 222 -25.06 -30.17 7.51
CA LYS A 222 -25.17 -29.01 8.38
C LYS A 222 -24.98 -27.70 7.61
N VAL A 223 -24.47 -27.77 6.39
CA VAL A 223 -24.27 -26.58 5.52
C VAL A 223 -25.61 -26.24 4.89
N SER A 224 -26.25 -25.19 5.38
CA SER A 224 -27.44 -24.61 4.80
C SER A 224 -27.26 -23.11 4.66
N ILE A 225 -27.67 -22.58 3.53
CA ILE A 225 -27.71 -21.14 3.29
C ILE A 225 -29.11 -20.55 3.51
N ASP A 226 -30.11 -21.39 3.86
CA ASP A 226 -31.51 -20.96 4.02
C ASP A 226 -31.72 -20.00 5.18
N HIS A 227 -30.86 -20.05 6.20
CA HIS A 227 -30.89 -19.15 7.36
C HIS A 227 -30.05 -17.89 7.17
N MET A 228 -29.25 -17.82 6.10
CA MET A 228 -28.47 -16.61 5.77
C MET A 228 -29.41 -15.54 5.23
N THR A 229 -29.14 -14.33 5.62
CA THR A 229 -29.93 -13.17 5.15
C THR A 229 -29.15 -12.40 4.11
N PRO A 230 -29.80 -11.93 3.03
CA PRO A 230 -29.15 -11.04 2.08
C PRO A 230 -28.52 -9.84 2.80
N SER A 231 -27.27 -9.58 2.53
CA SER A 231 -26.47 -8.52 3.15
C SER A 231 -25.97 -7.58 2.07
N GLU A 232 -26.88 -6.85 1.48
CA GLU A 232 -26.64 -6.04 0.29
C GLU A 232 -26.02 -4.67 0.64
N TYR A 233 -25.24 -4.14 -0.29
CA TYR A 233 -24.64 -2.80 -0.20
C TYR A 233 -24.91 -1.95 -1.45
N VAL A 234 -25.38 -2.55 -2.52
CA VAL A 234 -25.76 -1.83 -3.75
C VAL A 234 -27.04 -1.05 -3.48
N PRO A 235 -27.10 0.25 -3.83
CA PRO A 235 -28.24 1.14 -3.46
C PRO A 235 -29.61 0.58 -3.84
N GLU A 236 -29.73 -0.05 -5.00
CA GLU A 236 -30.97 -0.59 -5.53
C GLU A 236 -31.48 -1.83 -4.76
N LEU A 237 -30.60 -2.49 -4.00
CA LEU A 237 -30.89 -3.70 -3.24
C LEU A 237 -31.11 -3.46 -1.75
N LEU A 238 -30.89 -2.23 -1.28
CA LEU A 238 -31.08 -1.89 0.13
C LEU A 238 -32.55 -1.92 0.52
N PRO A 239 -32.99 -2.75 1.50
CA PRO A 239 -34.39 -2.86 1.90
C PRO A 239 -35.02 -1.54 2.33
N GLY A 240 -34.24 -0.64 2.93
CA GLY A 240 -34.67 0.68 3.39
C GLY A 240 -34.40 1.82 2.41
N GLY A 241 -33.72 1.54 1.29
CA GLY A 241 -33.21 2.56 0.39
C GLY A 241 -32.16 3.47 1.03
N LEU A 242 -31.73 4.49 0.31
CA LEU A 242 -30.77 5.48 0.80
C LEU A 242 -31.44 6.53 1.70
N ARG A 243 -30.70 7.06 2.69
CA ARG A 243 -31.16 8.20 3.49
C ARG A 243 -31.34 9.44 2.62
N ARG A 244 -32.31 10.31 2.97
CA ARG A 244 -32.70 11.49 2.18
C ARG A 244 -32.42 12.82 2.87
N ASP A 245 -31.82 12.78 4.03
CA ASP A 245 -31.53 13.97 4.86
C ASP A 245 -30.14 14.58 4.59
N LEU A 246 -29.31 13.90 3.80
CA LEU A 246 -27.99 14.38 3.40
C LEU A 246 -28.13 15.42 2.29
N LYS A 247 -27.55 16.61 2.52
CA LYS A 247 -27.50 17.70 1.54
C LYS A 247 -26.14 17.71 0.84
N GLU A 248 -26.15 18.29 -0.35
CA GLU A 248 -24.98 18.43 -1.21
C GLU A 248 -23.87 19.25 -0.55
N LEU A 249 -22.64 18.79 -0.67
CA LEU A 249 -21.41 19.47 -0.27
C LEU A 249 -20.43 19.45 -1.44
N ASN A 250 -20.11 20.61 -2.01
CA ASN A 250 -19.25 20.74 -3.16
C ASN A 250 -17.86 21.30 -2.78
N VAL A 251 -16.81 20.77 -3.41
CA VAL A 251 -15.46 21.34 -3.38
C VAL A 251 -15.21 22.10 -4.67
N VAL A 252 -15.05 23.43 -4.58
CA VAL A 252 -14.95 24.32 -5.72
C VAL A 252 -13.69 25.18 -5.64
N GLN A 253 -12.92 25.23 -6.71
CA GLN A 253 -11.72 26.07 -6.88
C GLN A 253 -11.90 27.01 -8.10
N PRO A 254 -12.59 28.16 -7.95
CA PRO A 254 -12.97 29.00 -9.10
C PRO A 254 -11.79 29.56 -9.90
N SER A 255 -10.62 29.73 -9.24
CA SER A 255 -9.38 30.21 -9.88
C SER A 255 -8.46 29.08 -10.32
N GLY A 256 -8.93 27.83 -10.32
CA GLY A 256 -8.11 26.67 -10.58
C GLY A 256 -7.26 26.22 -9.37
N PRO A 257 -6.47 25.15 -9.52
CA PRO A 257 -5.62 24.62 -8.46
C PRO A 257 -4.36 25.48 -8.29
N SER A 258 -3.72 25.36 -7.11
CA SER A 258 -2.41 26.01 -6.84
C SER A 258 -1.23 25.14 -7.26
N PHE A 259 -1.45 23.93 -7.74
CA PHE A 259 -0.40 23.09 -8.30
C PHE A 259 -0.27 23.28 -9.82
N ASN A 260 0.92 23.00 -10.32
CA ASN A 260 1.22 22.88 -11.74
C ASN A 260 1.91 21.52 -11.98
N VAL A 261 1.62 20.90 -13.12
CA VAL A 261 2.28 19.66 -13.56
C VAL A 261 2.97 19.94 -14.88
N GLU A 262 4.29 19.88 -14.87
CA GLU A 262 5.12 20.07 -16.05
C GLU A 262 5.26 18.75 -16.85
N ASP A 263 5.86 18.86 -18.01
CA ASP A 263 6.34 17.70 -18.76
C ASP A 263 7.21 16.83 -17.84
N SER A 264 7.23 15.53 -18.08
CA SER A 264 7.95 14.56 -17.24
C SER A 264 7.37 14.37 -15.83
N ASN A 265 6.08 14.66 -15.64
CA ASN A 265 5.34 14.44 -14.38
C ASN A 265 5.93 15.18 -13.16
N VAL A 266 6.61 16.29 -13.35
CA VAL A 266 7.05 17.16 -12.26
C VAL A 266 5.86 17.93 -11.73
N ILE A 267 5.58 17.78 -10.44
CA ILE A 267 4.53 18.47 -9.71
C ILE A 267 5.18 19.61 -8.93
N ASN A 268 4.75 20.84 -9.18
CA ASN A 268 5.13 22.01 -8.38
C ASN A 268 3.89 22.50 -7.62
N TRP A 269 4.02 22.64 -6.31
CA TRP A 269 2.95 23.15 -5.45
C TRP A 269 3.53 24.01 -4.33
N GLN A 270 3.34 25.33 -4.44
CA GLN A 270 3.89 26.30 -3.50
C GLN A 270 5.42 26.15 -3.34
N LYS A 271 5.92 25.69 -2.18
CA LYS A 271 7.34 25.42 -1.94
C LYS A 271 7.77 23.98 -2.25
N TRP A 272 6.82 23.09 -2.56
CA TRP A 272 7.07 21.71 -2.90
C TRP A 272 7.34 21.50 -4.38
N SER A 273 8.28 20.62 -4.67
CA SER A 273 8.53 20.06 -6.00
C SER A 273 8.81 18.57 -5.87
N MET A 274 8.22 17.76 -6.74
CA MET A 274 8.38 16.30 -6.75
C MET A 274 7.99 15.73 -8.11
N ARG A 275 8.35 14.48 -8.37
CA ARG A 275 7.92 13.74 -9.56
C ARG A 275 7.06 12.54 -9.14
N ALA A 276 5.88 12.36 -9.74
CA ALA A 276 5.02 11.22 -9.52
C ALA A 276 5.12 10.26 -10.72
N THR A 277 5.35 8.98 -10.43
CA THR A 277 5.42 7.91 -11.42
C THR A 277 4.53 6.75 -11.03
N PHE A 278 4.28 5.84 -11.96
CA PHE A 278 3.53 4.61 -11.74
C PHE A 278 4.33 3.42 -12.22
N ASN A 279 4.38 2.37 -11.42
CA ASN A 279 4.82 1.06 -11.86
C ASN A 279 3.86 -0.04 -11.38
N PRO A 280 3.78 -1.18 -12.07
CA PRO A 280 2.81 -2.23 -11.74
C PRO A 280 3.08 -2.95 -10.42
N ARG A 281 4.26 -2.78 -9.79
CA ARG A 281 4.60 -3.46 -8.53
C ARG A 281 4.26 -2.64 -7.28
N GLU A 282 4.44 -1.30 -7.34
CA GLU A 282 4.28 -0.41 -6.18
C GLU A 282 3.13 0.59 -6.34
N GLY A 283 2.50 0.67 -7.53
CA GLY A 283 1.52 1.72 -7.81
C GLY A 283 2.18 3.09 -7.97
N ALA A 284 1.72 4.09 -7.22
CA ALA A 284 2.30 5.43 -7.26
C ALA A 284 3.63 5.49 -6.49
N VAL A 285 4.66 6.04 -7.14
CA VAL A 285 5.98 6.28 -6.56
C VAL A 285 6.34 7.74 -6.71
N LEU A 286 6.86 8.34 -5.64
CA LEU A 286 7.35 9.71 -5.65
C LEU A 286 8.87 9.73 -5.67
N HIS A 287 9.42 10.61 -6.51
CA HIS A 287 10.85 10.78 -6.65
C HIS A 287 11.22 12.24 -6.45
N ASP A 288 12.45 12.47 -5.96
CA ASP A 288 13.12 13.78 -5.90
C ASP A 288 12.23 14.85 -5.25
N VAL A 289 11.77 14.52 -4.02
CA VAL A 289 10.90 15.40 -3.24
C VAL A 289 11.73 16.51 -2.61
N ARG A 290 11.38 17.76 -2.93
CA ARG A 290 12.07 18.96 -2.46
C ARG A 290 11.10 19.96 -1.86
N PHE A 291 11.59 20.73 -0.87
CA PHE A 291 10.87 21.86 -0.29
C PHE A 291 11.76 23.12 -0.38
N ASP A 292 11.29 24.15 -1.05
CA ASP A 292 12.01 25.40 -1.31
C ASP A 292 13.41 25.14 -1.90
N GLY A 293 13.50 24.23 -2.88
CA GLY A 293 14.70 23.77 -3.55
C GLY A 293 15.62 22.84 -2.75
N ARG A 294 15.38 22.65 -1.44
CA ARG A 294 16.16 21.74 -0.59
C ARG A 294 15.64 20.32 -0.73
N SER A 295 16.54 19.36 -0.88
CA SER A 295 16.17 17.94 -0.97
C SER A 295 15.68 17.40 0.37
N VAL A 296 14.60 16.59 0.32
CA VAL A 296 13.98 15.94 1.47
C VAL A 296 13.98 14.43 1.30
N LEU A 297 13.43 13.92 0.19
CA LEU A 297 13.42 12.49 -0.11
C LEU A 297 13.89 12.24 -1.56
N TYR A 298 14.71 11.22 -1.74
CA TYR A 298 15.08 10.72 -3.07
C TYR A 298 13.95 9.90 -3.68
N ARG A 299 13.32 8.99 -2.86
CA ARG A 299 12.25 8.12 -3.31
C ARG A 299 11.31 7.78 -2.15
N LEU A 300 10.01 7.70 -2.42
CA LEU A 300 8.97 7.32 -1.46
C LEU A 300 7.94 6.42 -2.13
N SER A 301 7.67 5.27 -1.54
CA SER A 301 6.66 4.32 -2.05
C SER A 301 6.04 3.47 -0.95
N ILE A 302 4.86 2.90 -1.22
CA ILE A 302 4.38 1.74 -0.48
C ILE A 302 5.15 0.53 -1.05
N SER A 303 5.95 -0.09 -0.20
CA SER A 303 6.85 -1.17 -0.63
C SER A 303 6.15 -2.51 -0.69
N ASP A 304 5.41 -2.82 0.38
CA ASP A 304 4.72 -4.10 0.50
C ASP A 304 3.57 -4.01 1.50
N MET A 305 2.68 -5.01 1.44
CA MET A 305 1.63 -5.23 2.40
C MET A 305 1.41 -6.73 2.58
N THR A 306 1.20 -7.18 3.83
CA THR A 306 0.81 -8.56 4.12
C THR A 306 -0.46 -8.62 4.96
N VAL A 307 -1.32 -9.60 4.64
CA VAL A 307 -2.61 -9.81 5.33
C VAL A 307 -2.68 -11.25 5.84
N PRO A 308 -2.11 -11.53 7.04
CA PRO A 308 -2.20 -12.83 7.68
C PRO A 308 -3.55 -13.00 8.41
N TYR A 309 -4.17 -14.15 8.25
CA TYR A 309 -5.42 -14.52 8.90
C TYR A 309 -5.17 -15.43 10.12
N ALA A 310 -5.93 -15.21 11.19
CA ALA A 310 -5.71 -15.84 12.49
C ALA A 310 -6.58 -17.08 12.76
N ASP A 311 -7.17 -17.67 11.74
CA ASP A 311 -8.03 -18.85 11.85
C ASP A 311 -7.19 -20.14 11.93
N PRO A 312 -7.26 -20.94 13.03
CA PRO A 312 -6.47 -22.16 13.19
C PRO A 312 -6.95 -23.34 12.36
N ARG A 313 -8.15 -23.28 11.76
CA ARG A 313 -8.70 -24.38 10.98
C ARG A 313 -7.92 -24.57 9.67
N PRO A 314 -7.50 -25.80 9.32
CA PRO A 314 -6.91 -26.05 8.02
C PRO A 314 -7.89 -25.71 6.88
N PRO A 315 -7.47 -25.10 5.75
CA PRO A 315 -6.09 -24.73 5.40
C PRO A 315 -5.74 -23.27 5.70
N PHE A 316 -6.44 -22.59 6.61
CA PHE A 316 -6.26 -21.13 6.84
C PHE A 316 -4.90 -20.75 7.43
N HIS A 317 -4.11 -21.69 7.93
CA HIS A 317 -2.71 -21.45 8.28
C HIS A 317 -1.89 -20.91 7.10
N ARG A 318 -2.31 -21.18 5.85
CA ARG A 318 -1.72 -20.64 4.61
C ARG A 318 -2.34 -19.34 4.14
N LYS A 319 -3.49 -18.93 4.69
CA LYS A 319 -4.20 -17.74 4.26
C LYS A 319 -3.44 -16.49 4.71
N GLN A 320 -2.51 -16.08 3.89
CA GLN A 320 -1.69 -14.88 4.04
C GLN A 320 -1.38 -14.33 2.66
N ALA A 321 -1.95 -13.19 2.32
CA ALA A 321 -1.66 -12.48 1.09
C ALA A 321 -0.44 -11.55 1.26
N PHE A 322 0.34 -11.39 0.19
CA PHE A 322 1.26 -10.28 -0.02
C PHE A 322 0.72 -9.48 -1.20
N ASP A 323 -0.13 -8.53 -0.91
CA ASP A 323 -0.99 -7.91 -1.92
C ASP A 323 -0.22 -7.15 -3.01
N PHE A 324 1.01 -6.73 -2.72
CA PHE A 324 1.92 -6.10 -3.69
C PHE A 324 2.79 -7.13 -4.44
N GLY A 325 3.20 -8.20 -3.74
CA GLY A 325 4.17 -9.16 -4.25
C GLY A 325 3.58 -10.37 -4.96
N ASP A 326 2.43 -10.87 -4.50
CA ASP A 326 1.84 -12.11 -5.03
C ASP A 326 1.31 -11.94 -6.46
N GLY A 327 0.66 -10.79 -6.77
CA GLY A 327 0.03 -10.54 -8.06
C GLY A 327 0.45 -9.25 -8.75
N THR A 328 1.29 -8.45 -8.15
CA THR A 328 1.51 -7.04 -8.50
C THR A 328 0.24 -6.18 -8.41
N LEU A 329 0.37 -4.87 -8.40
CA LEU A 329 -0.79 -3.98 -8.33
C LEU A 329 -1.41 -3.65 -9.70
N GLY A 330 -0.76 -4.03 -10.79
CA GLY A 330 -1.10 -3.59 -12.13
C GLY A 330 -2.59 -3.49 -12.40
N ASP A 331 -3.26 -4.63 -12.53
CA ASP A 331 -4.71 -4.69 -12.81
C ASP A 331 -5.59 -4.44 -11.57
N ALA A 332 -5.03 -4.47 -10.36
CA ALA A 332 -5.75 -4.14 -9.13
C ALA A 332 -5.89 -2.62 -8.92
N CYS A 333 -5.07 -1.79 -9.59
CA CYS A 333 -5.20 -0.33 -9.53
C CYS A 333 -6.48 0.15 -10.22
N ASN A 334 -7.25 0.96 -9.50
CA ASN A 334 -8.51 1.49 -9.98
C ASN A 334 -8.31 2.56 -11.05
N ASN A 335 -9.25 2.62 -11.99
CA ASN A 335 -9.44 3.75 -12.89
C ASN A 335 -10.28 4.80 -12.16
N LEU A 336 -9.63 5.77 -11.54
CA LEU A 336 -10.26 6.74 -10.64
C LEU A 336 -11.30 7.61 -11.37
N GLN A 337 -12.42 7.87 -10.71
CA GLN A 337 -13.56 8.61 -11.25
C GLN A 337 -13.69 9.99 -10.62
N LEU A 338 -13.91 10.97 -11.49
CA LEU A 338 -14.10 12.36 -11.09
C LEU A 338 -15.39 12.54 -10.31
N GLY A 339 -15.29 13.16 -9.15
CA GLY A 339 -16.44 13.53 -8.31
C GLY A 339 -16.90 12.48 -7.32
N CYS A 340 -16.29 11.27 -7.31
CA CYS A 340 -16.49 10.28 -6.26
C CYS A 340 -15.18 9.86 -5.59
N ASP A 341 -14.17 9.42 -6.35
CA ASP A 341 -12.88 9.03 -5.77
C ASP A 341 -12.02 10.23 -5.40
N CYS A 342 -12.19 11.35 -6.11
CA CYS A 342 -11.45 12.60 -5.90
C CYS A 342 -12.37 13.81 -6.09
N LEU A 343 -12.17 14.84 -5.27
CA LEU A 343 -12.98 16.06 -5.28
C LEU A 343 -12.12 17.30 -5.61
N GLY A 344 -12.75 18.30 -6.24
CA GLY A 344 -12.11 19.56 -6.61
C GLY A 344 -11.61 19.60 -8.05
N VAL A 345 -10.51 20.28 -8.31
CA VAL A 345 -9.86 20.34 -9.62
C VAL A 345 -8.76 19.29 -9.69
N ILE A 346 -8.93 18.32 -10.56
CA ILE A 346 -8.17 17.07 -10.56
C ILE A 346 -7.20 17.01 -11.75
N LYS A 347 -5.98 16.51 -11.51
CA LYS A 347 -5.06 16.01 -12.54
C LYS A 347 -4.92 14.51 -12.36
N TYR A 348 -5.21 13.74 -13.40
CA TYR A 348 -4.94 12.31 -13.44
C TYR A 348 -3.63 11.99 -14.16
N PHE A 349 -3.00 10.88 -13.74
CA PHE A 349 -1.90 10.25 -14.44
C PHE A 349 -2.31 8.85 -14.86
N ASP A 350 -1.89 8.46 -16.06
CA ASP A 350 -2.14 7.15 -16.63
C ASP A 350 -0.97 6.19 -16.35
N GLY A 351 -1.24 4.89 -16.36
CA GLY A 351 -0.24 3.83 -16.33
C GLY A 351 -0.16 3.07 -17.64
N VAL A 352 0.89 2.27 -17.80
CA VAL A 352 1.04 1.30 -18.89
C VAL A 352 1.20 -0.08 -18.30
N LEU A 353 0.36 -1.00 -18.71
CA LEU A 353 0.36 -2.40 -18.31
C LEU A 353 0.48 -3.28 -19.55
N VAL A 354 0.76 -4.57 -19.33
CA VAL A 354 0.80 -5.58 -20.41
C VAL A 354 -0.17 -6.71 -20.10
N ASP A 355 -0.73 -7.32 -21.13
CA ASP A 355 -1.38 -8.62 -21.04
C ASP A 355 -0.33 -9.75 -21.11
N HIS A 356 -0.77 -11.01 -20.96
CA HIS A 356 0.15 -12.15 -21.00
C HIS A 356 0.81 -12.37 -22.39
N SER A 357 0.32 -11.73 -23.46
CA SER A 357 1.04 -11.67 -24.72
C SER A 357 2.16 -10.63 -24.74
N GLY A 358 2.27 -9.81 -23.70
CA GLY A 358 3.20 -8.68 -23.63
C GLY A 358 2.73 -7.46 -24.41
N THR A 359 1.48 -7.44 -24.88
CA THR A 359 0.93 -6.27 -25.59
C THR A 359 0.62 -5.18 -24.56
N ALA A 360 1.24 -4.03 -24.79
CA ALA A 360 1.07 -2.88 -23.91
C ALA A 360 -0.30 -2.21 -24.09
N ARG A 361 -0.92 -1.84 -22.98
CA ARG A 361 -2.14 -1.04 -22.93
C ARG A 361 -2.02 0.11 -21.93
N THR A 362 -2.62 1.25 -22.26
CA THR A 362 -2.75 2.35 -21.33
C THR A 362 -3.91 2.08 -20.37
N THR A 363 -3.64 2.13 -19.07
CA THR A 363 -4.67 2.15 -18.05
C THR A 363 -4.85 3.58 -17.55
N LYS A 364 -6.10 4.07 -17.60
CA LYS A 364 -6.43 5.47 -17.38
C LYS A 364 -6.58 5.79 -15.91
N ASN A 365 -6.18 7.03 -15.51
CA ASN A 365 -6.49 7.60 -14.21
C ASN A 365 -6.07 6.73 -13.01
N VAL A 366 -4.87 6.14 -13.05
CA VAL A 366 -4.38 5.28 -11.96
C VAL A 366 -3.86 6.07 -10.75
N ILE A 367 -3.52 7.35 -10.96
CA ILE A 367 -3.14 8.29 -9.90
C ILE A 367 -3.96 9.56 -10.07
N CYS A 368 -4.43 10.11 -8.95
CA CYS A 368 -5.12 11.39 -8.86
C CYS A 368 -4.28 12.38 -8.06
N LEU A 369 -4.19 13.61 -8.54
CA LEU A 369 -3.59 14.76 -7.86
C LEU A 369 -4.67 15.81 -7.63
N HIS A 370 -4.82 16.25 -6.37
CA HIS A 370 -5.79 17.30 -6.00
C HIS A 370 -5.35 18.06 -4.76
N GLU A 371 -6.02 19.17 -4.48
CA GLU A 371 -5.89 19.91 -3.24
C GLU A 371 -7.09 19.67 -2.33
N GLN A 372 -6.85 19.67 -1.02
CA GLN A 372 -7.92 19.66 -0.02
C GLN A 372 -7.69 20.69 1.09
N ASP A 373 -8.77 21.08 1.75
CA ASP A 373 -8.74 21.87 3.00
C ASP A 373 -8.81 20.92 4.19
N ASN A 374 -7.85 20.99 5.10
CA ASN A 374 -7.81 20.19 6.32
C ASN A 374 -7.81 21.05 7.59
N GLY A 375 -8.71 22.03 7.63
CA GLY A 375 -8.94 22.86 8.81
C GLY A 375 -7.90 23.97 9.00
N ILE A 376 -7.59 24.26 10.25
CA ILE A 376 -6.66 25.32 10.64
C ILE A 376 -5.20 24.85 10.52
N ASN A 377 -4.38 25.61 9.82
CA ASN A 377 -2.93 25.40 9.73
C ASN A 377 -2.24 25.89 11.01
N TRP A 378 -2.39 27.18 11.29
CA TRP A 378 -1.98 27.77 12.54
C TRP A 378 -2.88 28.94 12.93
N LYS A 379 -2.98 29.24 14.25
CA LYS A 379 -3.78 30.32 14.78
C LYS A 379 -3.16 30.84 16.06
N HIS A 380 -3.15 32.18 16.20
CA HIS A 380 -2.85 32.82 17.47
C HIS A 380 -3.78 34.04 17.68
N THR A 381 -4.35 34.16 18.88
CA THR A 381 -5.08 35.35 19.30
C THR A 381 -4.25 36.09 20.34
N ASN A 382 -3.89 37.33 20.03
CA ASN A 382 -3.21 38.22 20.98
C ASN A 382 -4.26 38.71 21.99
N TRP A 383 -4.22 38.20 23.18
CA TRP A 383 -5.20 38.53 24.24
C TRP A 383 -5.16 40.02 24.61
N ARG A 384 -4.00 40.70 24.46
CA ARG A 384 -3.83 42.13 24.78
C ARG A 384 -4.53 43.04 23.79
N THR A 385 -4.55 42.68 22.53
CA THR A 385 -5.14 43.49 21.45
C THR A 385 -6.46 42.92 20.93
N GLY A 386 -6.80 41.70 21.29
CA GLY A 386 -7.97 40.96 20.76
C GLY A 386 -7.77 40.47 19.31
N ARG A 387 -6.62 40.76 18.69
CA ARG A 387 -6.38 40.38 17.29
C ARG A 387 -6.07 38.91 17.16
N ALA A 388 -6.88 38.20 16.36
CA ALA A 388 -6.61 36.84 15.93
C ALA A 388 -6.01 36.83 14.52
N VAL A 389 -5.01 35.98 14.32
CA VAL A 389 -4.46 35.63 13.00
C VAL A 389 -4.62 34.13 12.80
N VAL A 390 -5.15 33.73 11.66
CA VAL A 390 -5.43 32.34 11.34
C VAL A 390 -5.18 32.08 9.85
N THR A 391 -4.62 30.90 9.56
CA THR A 391 -4.49 30.40 8.18
C THR A 391 -5.11 29.02 8.07
N ARG A 392 -5.58 28.67 6.86
CA ARG A 392 -6.12 27.34 6.55
C ARG A 392 -5.00 26.39 6.18
N ARG A 393 -5.11 25.12 6.63
CA ARG A 393 -4.23 24.04 6.20
C ARG A 393 -4.72 23.54 4.84
N ARG A 394 -4.02 23.94 3.80
CA ARG A 394 -4.21 23.37 2.47
C ARG A 394 -3.20 22.25 2.28
N GLU A 395 -3.64 21.18 1.68
CA GLU A 395 -2.84 20.00 1.41
C GLU A 395 -2.89 19.65 -0.07
N LEU A 396 -1.76 19.17 -0.59
CA LEU A 396 -1.68 18.53 -1.90
C LEU A 396 -1.70 17.01 -1.69
N VAL A 397 -2.57 16.32 -2.40
CA VAL A 397 -2.76 14.86 -2.28
C VAL A 397 -2.43 14.18 -3.59
N VAL A 398 -1.55 13.20 -3.56
CA VAL A 398 -1.31 12.21 -4.62
C VAL A 398 -1.92 10.90 -4.16
N GLN A 399 -2.97 10.44 -4.83
CA GLN A 399 -3.80 9.29 -4.43
C GLN A 399 -3.80 8.20 -5.48
N PHE A 400 -3.75 6.94 -5.04
CA PHE A 400 -4.13 5.78 -5.83
C PHE A 400 -4.96 4.80 -5.00
N ILE A 401 -5.78 3.99 -5.67
CA ILE A 401 -6.69 3.02 -5.03
C ILE A 401 -6.46 1.66 -5.66
N ILE A 402 -6.49 0.62 -4.84
CA ILE A 402 -6.40 -0.76 -5.29
C ILE A 402 -7.57 -1.57 -4.73
N THR A 403 -8.12 -2.45 -5.59
CA THR A 403 -9.13 -3.45 -5.22
C THR A 403 -8.45 -4.82 -5.20
N LEU A 404 -8.43 -5.44 -4.03
CA LEU A 404 -7.82 -6.75 -3.82
C LEU A 404 -8.86 -7.74 -3.33
N ALA A 405 -9.51 -8.40 -4.28
CA ALA A 405 -10.66 -9.28 -4.06
C ALA A 405 -11.79 -8.55 -3.28
N ASN A 406 -11.88 -8.79 -1.98
CA ASN A 406 -12.91 -8.22 -1.10
C ASN A 406 -12.51 -6.87 -0.45
N TYR A 407 -11.24 -6.47 -0.48
CA TYR A 407 -10.79 -5.25 0.16
C TYR A 407 -10.46 -4.13 -0.81
N GLU A 408 -10.67 -2.90 -0.34
CA GLU A 408 -10.26 -1.66 -0.99
C GLU A 408 -9.22 -0.95 -0.14
N TYR A 409 -8.12 -0.54 -0.75
CA TYR A 409 -7.10 0.26 -0.09
C TYR A 409 -6.88 1.55 -0.84
N ILE A 410 -7.00 2.67 -0.12
CA ILE A 410 -6.73 4.01 -0.62
C ILE A 410 -5.41 4.47 -0.02
N PHE A 411 -4.43 4.75 -0.86
CA PHE A 411 -3.14 5.27 -0.45
C PHE A 411 -2.99 6.72 -0.88
N ASN A 412 -2.63 7.56 0.08
CA ASN A 412 -2.43 8.99 -0.13
C ASN A 412 -1.02 9.41 0.31
N TYR A 413 -0.33 10.14 -0.56
CA TYR A 413 0.82 10.96 -0.18
C TYR A 413 0.34 12.40 -0.06
N ILE A 414 0.36 12.94 1.16
CA ILE A 414 -0.23 14.24 1.50
C ILE A 414 0.89 15.19 1.90
N PHE A 415 0.97 16.32 1.22
CA PHE A 415 1.97 17.37 1.46
C PHE A 415 1.29 18.59 2.06
N ASP A 416 1.84 19.16 3.14
CA ASP A 416 1.31 20.37 3.75
C ASP A 416 2.25 21.57 3.56
N GLN A 417 1.73 22.74 3.92
CA GLN A 417 2.43 24.00 3.78
C GLN A 417 3.53 24.21 4.84
N ALA A 418 3.53 23.40 5.89
CA ALA A 418 4.53 23.41 6.96
C ALA A 418 5.74 22.49 6.69
N GLY A 419 5.81 21.89 5.51
CA GLY A 419 6.91 21.04 5.10
C GLY A 419 6.77 19.59 5.58
N ALA A 420 5.59 19.16 6.04
CA ALA A 420 5.35 17.78 6.42
C ALA A 420 4.78 16.96 5.24
N ILE A 421 5.08 15.67 5.27
CA ILE A 421 4.54 14.65 4.38
C ILE A 421 3.77 13.65 5.25
N THR A 422 2.56 13.29 4.85
CA THR A 422 1.80 12.20 5.48
C THR A 422 1.60 11.11 4.44
N VAL A 423 2.00 9.89 4.77
CA VAL A 423 1.63 8.69 4.01
C VAL A 423 0.45 8.07 4.73
N GLN A 424 -0.70 8.10 4.08
CA GLN A 424 -1.95 7.61 4.65
C GLN A 424 -2.38 6.33 3.95
N ALA A 425 -2.65 5.29 4.71
CA ALA A 425 -3.30 4.07 4.25
C ALA A 425 -4.74 4.04 4.79
N ARG A 426 -5.71 3.84 3.92
CA ARG A 426 -7.11 3.64 4.28
C ARG A 426 -7.54 2.25 3.84
N ALA A 427 -8.21 1.52 4.73
CA ALA A 427 -8.75 0.20 4.45
C ALA A 427 -10.27 0.21 4.57
N THR A 428 -10.96 -0.34 3.58
CA THR A 428 -12.40 -0.56 3.53
C THR A 428 -12.71 -1.79 2.68
N GLY A 429 -13.94 -2.01 2.28
CA GLY A 429 -14.37 -3.16 1.50
C GLY A 429 -15.12 -4.18 2.34
N ILE A 430 -15.18 -5.42 1.90
CA ILE A 430 -15.93 -6.49 2.55
C ILE A 430 -14.98 -7.36 3.36
N VAL A 431 -15.30 -7.62 4.63
CA VAL A 431 -14.49 -8.52 5.48
C VAL A 431 -14.49 -9.93 4.93
N SER A 432 -13.37 -10.64 5.02
CA SER A 432 -13.27 -12.02 4.57
C SER A 432 -14.14 -12.93 5.44
N SER A 433 -15.16 -13.49 4.81
CA SER A 433 -16.20 -14.31 5.44
C SER A 433 -15.98 -15.81 5.24
N VAL A 434 -16.33 -16.57 6.26
CA VAL A 434 -16.35 -18.05 6.23
C VAL A 434 -17.61 -18.55 6.91
N LEU A 435 -18.03 -19.75 6.55
CA LEU A 435 -19.20 -20.37 7.16
C LEU A 435 -18.95 -20.75 8.63
N ILE A 436 -19.96 -20.50 9.46
CA ILE A 436 -20.05 -21.04 10.82
C ILE A 436 -21.46 -21.56 11.06
N GLU A 437 -21.60 -22.67 11.78
CA GLU A 437 -22.90 -23.25 12.15
C GLU A 437 -23.71 -22.25 12.99
N GLU A 438 -25.02 -22.29 12.82
CA GLU A 438 -25.94 -21.39 13.53
C GLU A 438 -25.78 -21.48 15.06
N GLY A 439 -25.74 -20.34 15.73
CA GLY A 439 -25.57 -20.26 17.18
C GLY A 439 -24.17 -20.55 17.71
N LYS A 440 -23.21 -20.88 16.84
CA LYS A 440 -21.80 -21.07 17.22
C LYS A 440 -21.04 -19.74 17.19
N THR A 441 -19.96 -19.68 17.97
CA THR A 441 -18.99 -18.58 17.99
C THR A 441 -17.57 -19.13 18.00
N ALA A 442 -16.59 -18.33 17.58
CA ALA A 442 -15.19 -18.74 17.55
C ALA A 442 -14.26 -17.62 18.03
N PRO A 443 -13.17 -17.92 18.75
CA PRO A 443 -12.24 -16.90 19.24
C PRO A 443 -11.37 -16.29 18.13
N TRP A 444 -11.35 -16.87 16.93
CA TRP A 444 -10.58 -16.40 15.77
C TRP A 444 -11.41 -15.58 14.78
N GLY A 445 -12.57 -15.06 15.20
CA GLY A 445 -13.42 -14.20 14.39
C GLY A 445 -14.66 -13.76 15.12
N ASN A 446 -15.48 -12.97 14.45
CA ASN A 446 -16.79 -12.53 14.95
C ASN A 446 -17.90 -12.91 13.98
N VAL A 447 -19.04 -13.33 14.52
CA VAL A 447 -20.26 -13.56 13.71
C VAL A 447 -20.87 -12.23 13.36
N VAL A 448 -20.81 -11.86 12.09
CA VAL A 448 -21.27 -10.55 11.59
C VAL A 448 -22.65 -10.60 10.96
N SER A 449 -23.10 -11.81 10.58
CA SER A 449 -24.46 -12.10 10.10
C SER A 449 -24.77 -13.58 10.42
N PRO A 450 -26.03 -14.02 10.45
CA PRO A 450 -26.36 -15.42 10.69
C PRO A 450 -25.58 -16.37 9.76
N GLY A 451 -24.83 -17.32 10.33
CA GLY A 451 -24.00 -18.28 9.59
C GLY A 451 -22.69 -17.72 9.02
N ILE A 452 -22.36 -16.45 9.25
CA ILE A 452 -21.19 -15.78 8.67
C ILE A 452 -20.23 -15.34 9.77
N LEU A 453 -19.04 -15.96 9.78
CA LEU A 453 -17.91 -15.57 10.62
C LEU A 453 -16.94 -14.72 9.80
N ALA A 454 -16.69 -13.49 10.23
CA ALA A 454 -15.58 -12.69 9.74
C ALA A 454 -14.32 -13.02 10.54
N GLN A 455 -13.26 -13.44 9.85
CA GLN A 455 -12.01 -13.90 10.48
C GLN A 455 -11.18 -12.73 11.02
N ASN A 456 -10.57 -12.91 12.22
CA ASN A 456 -9.52 -11.96 12.69
C ASN A 456 -8.32 -12.00 11.75
N HIS A 457 -7.73 -10.84 11.48
CA HIS A 457 -6.56 -10.72 10.61
C HIS A 457 -5.83 -9.40 10.86
N GLN A 458 -4.67 -9.24 10.26
CA GLN A 458 -3.94 -7.98 10.27
C GLN A 458 -3.73 -7.49 8.85
N HIS A 459 -3.77 -6.16 8.65
CA HIS A 459 -3.26 -5.50 7.44
C HIS A 459 -1.98 -4.77 7.84
N ILE A 460 -0.83 -5.24 7.38
CA ILE A 460 0.46 -4.69 7.77
C ILE A 460 1.14 -4.10 6.55
N PHE A 461 1.28 -2.78 6.55
CA PHE A 461 1.86 -1.98 5.49
C PHE A 461 3.34 -1.71 5.75
N CYS A 462 4.14 -1.63 4.70
CA CYS A 462 5.52 -1.17 4.76
C CYS A 462 5.73 -0.01 3.78
N VAL A 463 6.15 1.13 4.29
CA VAL A 463 6.51 2.32 3.52
C VAL A 463 8.02 2.39 3.40
N ARG A 464 8.54 2.38 2.16
CA ARG A 464 9.96 2.60 1.86
C ARG A 464 10.23 4.09 1.72
N ILE A 465 11.09 4.61 2.57
CA ILE A 465 11.50 6.01 2.62
C ILE A 465 13.00 6.07 2.33
N ASP A 466 13.38 6.67 1.23
CA ASP A 466 14.77 6.89 0.84
C ASP A 466 15.10 8.38 1.08
N PRO A 467 15.69 8.72 2.22
CA PRO A 467 15.91 10.11 2.58
C PRO A 467 17.02 10.75 1.74
N ALA A 468 16.85 12.06 1.52
CA ALA A 468 17.86 12.91 0.92
C ALA A 468 17.88 14.26 1.67
N ILE A 469 18.03 14.21 3.00
CA ILE A 469 17.98 15.41 3.85
C ILE A 469 19.19 16.28 3.58
N ASP A 470 19.01 17.30 2.70
CA ASP A 470 20.08 18.16 2.16
C ASP A 470 21.27 17.34 1.62
N GLY A 471 21.00 16.20 1.00
CA GLY A 471 21.96 15.26 0.45
C GLY A 471 21.78 13.84 0.98
N HIS A 472 22.53 12.87 0.45
CA HIS A 472 22.32 11.44 0.65
C HIS A 472 23.03 10.85 1.88
N LYS A 473 23.98 11.57 2.52
CA LYS A 473 24.63 11.12 3.76
C LYS A 473 23.75 11.45 4.95
N ASN A 474 22.98 10.50 5.38
CA ASN A 474 22.04 10.66 6.48
C ASN A 474 22.30 9.66 7.60
N THR A 475 21.74 9.92 8.77
CA THR A 475 21.83 9.06 9.95
C THR A 475 20.45 8.94 10.58
N LEU A 476 20.01 7.71 10.83
CA LEU A 476 18.84 7.48 11.67
C LEU A 476 19.23 7.63 13.14
N VAL A 477 18.45 8.41 13.89
CA VAL A 477 18.60 8.52 15.34
C VAL A 477 17.29 8.14 16.03
N GLN A 478 17.41 7.47 17.17
CA GLN A 478 16.32 7.17 18.07
C GLN A 478 16.29 8.26 19.16
N THR A 479 15.11 8.82 19.42
CA THR A 479 14.91 9.81 20.48
C THR A 479 13.93 9.29 21.51
N GLU A 480 14.26 9.47 22.80
CA GLU A 480 13.43 9.05 23.93
C GLU A 480 13.28 10.19 24.92
N SER A 481 12.09 10.34 25.50
CA SER A 481 11.78 11.30 26.57
C SER A 481 11.84 10.57 27.90
N LEU A 482 12.88 10.86 28.71
CA LEU A 482 13.14 10.12 29.94
C LEU A 482 13.01 11.05 31.15
N PRO A 483 12.29 10.63 32.23
CA PRO A 483 12.20 11.42 33.44
C PRO A 483 13.57 11.54 34.10
N MET A 484 13.88 12.74 34.62
CA MET A 484 15.06 12.95 35.43
C MET A 484 14.75 12.61 36.89
N ARG A 485 15.70 11.98 37.56
CA ARG A 485 15.58 11.71 39.00
C ARG A 485 15.48 13.02 39.79
N ILE A 486 14.77 12.99 40.92
CA ILE A 486 14.79 14.10 41.89
C ILE A 486 16.22 14.25 42.42
N ASP A 487 16.74 15.44 42.29
CA ASP A 487 18.07 15.83 42.76
C ASP A 487 18.07 17.32 43.09
N ALA A 488 18.63 17.68 44.25
CA ALA A 488 18.57 19.04 44.75
C ALA A 488 19.15 20.11 43.80
N ARG A 489 20.04 19.72 42.89
CA ARG A 489 20.71 20.62 41.95
C ARG A 489 20.09 20.62 40.56
N THR A 490 19.74 19.42 40.06
CA THR A 490 19.36 19.24 38.65
C THR A 490 17.87 19.09 38.44
N ASN A 491 17.13 18.60 39.47
CA ASN A 491 15.67 18.41 39.38
C ASN A 491 15.03 18.45 40.79
N PRO A 492 15.07 19.58 41.48
CA PRO A 492 14.67 19.68 42.88
C PRO A 492 13.17 19.39 43.12
N ASN A 493 12.33 19.61 42.17
CA ASN A 493 10.88 19.39 42.25
C ASN A 493 10.40 18.11 41.54
N GLY A 494 11.28 17.35 40.87
CA GLY A 494 10.94 16.10 40.21
C GLY A 494 10.09 16.23 38.96
N ASN A 495 9.95 17.43 38.41
CA ASN A 495 9.10 17.69 37.21
C ASN A 495 9.87 17.67 35.90
N ALA A 496 11.20 17.58 35.92
CA ALA A 496 12.00 17.63 34.69
C ALA A 496 12.10 16.25 34.02
N TYR A 497 12.10 16.27 32.71
CA TYR A 497 12.52 15.16 31.85
C TYR A 497 13.53 15.66 30.82
N GLN A 498 14.25 14.76 30.20
CA GLN A 498 15.23 15.06 29.16
C GLN A 498 14.96 14.23 27.93
N VAL A 499 15.32 14.76 26.76
CA VAL A 499 15.31 14.02 25.48
C VAL A 499 16.70 13.44 25.26
N VAL A 500 16.76 12.12 25.14
CA VAL A 500 17.99 11.38 24.83
C VAL A 500 17.96 10.96 23.39
N THR A 501 19.04 11.26 22.64
CA THR A 501 19.17 10.92 21.21
C THR A 501 20.31 9.92 21.05
N THR A 502 20.03 8.78 20.42
CA THR A 502 21.00 7.71 20.17
C THR A 502 21.07 7.42 18.66
N PRO A 503 22.24 7.61 18.02
CA PRO A 503 22.43 7.22 16.63
C PRO A 503 22.33 5.71 16.44
N VAL A 504 21.72 5.29 15.34
CA VAL A 504 21.74 3.90 14.86
C VAL A 504 22.94 3.78 13.92
N THR A 505 23.86 2.88 14.24
CA THR A 505 25.15 2.77 13.52
C THR A 505 25.23 1.56 12.60
N ALA A 506 24.36 0.57 12.81
CA ALA A 506 24.30 -0.63 11.97
C ALA A 506 22.88 -0.87 11.46
N SER A 507 22.73 -1.51 10.32
CA SER A 507 21.43 -1.92 9.78
C SER A 507 20.69 -2.79 10.81
N ALA A 508 19.41 -2.50 11.06
CA ALA A 508 18.64 -3.12 12.13
C ALA A 508 17.13 -2.99 11.94
N GLY A 509 16.41 -3.88 12.61
CA GLY A 509 14.98 -3.69 12.93
C GLY A 509 14.80 -3.09 14.31
N LEU A 510 13.95 -2.06 14.41
CA LEU A 510 13.74 -1.24 15.59
C LEU A 510 12.28 -1.20 15.99
N ASP A 511 12.01 -1.04 17.29
CA ASP A 511 10.64 -0.99 17.80
C ASP A 511 10.34 0.36 18.42
N ALA A 512 9.12 0.86 18.17
CA ALA A 512 8.55 1.97 18.89
C ALA A 512 8.36 1.59 20.39
N ASN A 513 8.43 2.58 21.27
CA ASN A 513 8.19 2.38 22.68
C ASN A 513 7.36 3.55 23.24
N PRO A 514 6.05 3.37 23.46
CA PRO A 514 5.20 4.45 23.98
C PRO A 514 5.55 4.86 25.43
N PHE A 515 6.18 3.97 26.21
CA PHE A 515 6.56 4.31 27.60
C PHE A 515 7.71 5.30 27.72
N THR A 516 8.55 5.41 26.66
CA THR A 516 9.64 6.38 26.60
C THR A 516 9.40 7.42 25.51
N ASP A 517 8.21 7.45 24.91
CA ASP A 517 7.91 8.29 23.73
C ASP A 517 8.98 8.13 22.64
N ARG A 518 9.42 6.87 22.40
CA ARG A 518 10.46 6.59 21.43
C ARG A 518 9.97 6.92 20.02
N THR A 519 10.65 7.85 19.40
CA THR A 519 10.46 8.28 18.02
C THR A 519 11.77 8.20 17.25
N PHE A 520 11.69 8.31 15.94
CA PHE A 520 12.85 8.24 15.06
C PHE A 520 13.00 9.52 14.27
N LYS A 521 14.25 9.95 14.03
CA LYS A 521 14.57 11.05 13.13
C LYS A 521 15.63 10.60 12.13
N VAL A 522 15.50 11.02 10.89
CA VAL A 522 16.58 10.98 9.92
C VAL A 522 17.21 12.36 9.84
N GLN A 523 18.54 12.43 9.98
CA GLN A 523 19.29 13.69 10.13
C GLN A 523 20.51 13.71 9.20
N ASN A 524 20.84 14.91 8.73
CA ASN A 524 22.12 15.19 8.09
C ASN A 524 23.06 15.77 9.16
N MET A 525 24.02 14.96 9.62
CA MET A 525 24.93 15.34 10.70
C MET A 525 25.95 16.41 10.29
N ASP A 526 26.18 16.61 8.99
CA ASP A 526 27.10 17.60 8.45
C ASP A 526 26.47 19.00 8.35
N LYS A 527 25.12 19.11 8.51
CA LYS A 527 24.39 20.36 8.41
C LYS A 527 23.63 20.66 9.71
N LEU A 528 24.05 21.72 10.37
CA LEU A 528 23.43 22.17 11.61
C LEU A 528 22.45 23.33 11.37
N ASN A 529 21.33 23.30 12.06
CA ASN A 529 20.42 24.42 12.13
C ASN A 529 21.12 25.60 12.82
N PRO A 530 21.19 26.79 12.20
CA PRO A 530 21.95 27.91 12.77
C PRO A 530 21.36 28.50 14.05
N ILE A 531 20.11 28.15 14.41
CA ILE A 531 19.43 28.64 15.60
C ILE A 531 19.60 27.64 16.75
N SER A 532 19.23 26.35 16.53
CA SER A 532 19.26 25.35 17.57
C SER A 532 20.63 24.65 17.72
N GLY A 533 21.50 24.76 16.71
CA GLY A 533 22.75 23.99 16.64
C GLY A 533 22.56 22.48 16.46
N GLN A 534 21.32 22.00 16.28
CA GLN A 534 21.01 20.59 16.06
C GLN A 534 21.16 20.22 14.59
N PRO A 535 21.50 18.98 14.25
CA PRO A 535 21.47 18.50 12.87
C PRO A 535 20.09 18.66 12.25
N VAL A 536 20.05 19.15 11.01
CA VAL A 536 18.80 19.27 10.24
C VAL A 536 18.23 17.89 9.95
N GLY A 537 16.92 17.75 10.02
CA GLY A 537 16.31 16.43 9.82
C GLY A 537 14.79 16.41 9.69
N TYR A 538 14.27 15.19 9.65
CA TYR A 538 12.84 14.91 9.66
C TYR A 538 12.52 13.80 10.67
N LYS A 539 11.44 13.97 11.43
CA LYS A 539 10.89 12.95 12.32
C LYS A 539 10.01 11.99 11.53
N ILE A 540 10.13 10.71 11.86
CA ILE A 540 9.28 9.63 11.35
C ILE A 540 8.32 9.23 12.47
N LEU A 541 7.04 9.50 12.32
CA LEU A 541 6.01 9.30 13.33
C LEU A 541 4.94 8.37 12.74
N ALA A 542 5.19 7.07 12.81
CA ALA A 542 4.20 6.05 12.47
C ALA A 542 3.23 5.83 13.64
N PRO A 543 1.98 5.40 13.39
CA PRO A 543 1.13 4.91 14.44
C PRO A 543 1.80 3.71 15.12
N VAL A 544 1.78 3.69 16.46
CA VAL A 544 2.31 2.55 17.22
C VAL A 544 1.27 1.45 17.22
N THR A 545 1.37 0.56 16.25
CA THR A 545 0.46 -0.56 16.05
C THR A 545 1.15 -1.88 16.42
N ARG A 546 0.37 -2.92 16.62
CA ARG A 546 0.93 -4.24 16.94
C ARG A 546 1.67 -4.81 15.72
N PRO A 547 2.96 -5.19 15.82
CA PRO A 547 3.62 -6.01 14.82
C PRO A 547 2.90 -7.34 14.60
N LEU A 548 3.32 -8.10 13.61
CA LEU A 548 2.76 -9.41 13.28
C LEU A 548 2.51 -10.27 14.53
N LEU A 549 1.28 -10.78 14.66
CA LEU A 549 0.82 -11.58 15.81
C LEU A 549 1.10 -13.08 15.67
N ALA A 550 1.30 -13.57 14.44
CA ALA A 550 1.59 -14.98 14.21
C ALA A 550 2.83 -15.43 14.99
N ASP A 551 2.83 -16.67 15.49
CA ASP A 551 3.99 -17.24 16.19
C ASP A 551 5.25 -17.12 15.35
N PRO A 552 6.39 -16.70 15.91
CA PRO A 552 7.64 -16.50 15.14
C PRO A 552 8.12 -17.71 14.36
N ASN A 553 7.72 -18.92 14.77
CA ASN A 553 8.07 -20.18 14.07
C ASN A 553 7.07 -20.57 12.98
N SER A 554 5.94 -19.85 12.87
CA SER A 554 4.93 -20.12 11.84
C SER A 554 5.43 -19.78 10.44
N THR A 555 4.84 -20.39 9.43
CA THR A 555 5.07 -20.06 8.03
C THR A 555 4.73 -18.57 7.76
N GLN A 556 3.64 -18.08 8.35
CA GLN A 556 3.25 -16.67 8.20
C GLN A 556 4.34 -15.71 8.68
N ALA A 557 4.93 -15.99 9.85
CA ALA A 557 5.99 -15.13 10.40
C ALA A 557 7.31 -15.23 9.62
N LYS A 558 7.66 -16.44 9.14
CA LYS A 558 8.87 -16.64 8.31
C LYS A 558 8.76 -15.92 6.96
N ARG A 559 7.57 -15.92 6.34
CA ARG A 559 7.31 -15.23 5.07
C ARG A 559 7.29 -13.70 5.20
N ALA A 560 6.91 -13.17 6.36
CA ALA A 560 6.73 -11.75 6.61
C ALA A 560 7.61 -11.24 7.75
N ARG A 561 8.93 -11.48 7.68
CA ARG A 561 9.88 -11.00 8.69
C ARG A 561 9.86 -9.49 8.79
N PHE A 562 9.63 -8.78 7.68
CA PHE A 562 9.53 -7.32 7.66
C PHE A 562 8.44 -6.80 8.62
N ALA A 563 7.35 -7.56 8.80
CA ALA A 563 6.21 -7.18 9.62
C ALA A 563 6.42 -7.37 11.14
N GLN A 564 7.59 -7.86 11.56
CA GLN A 564 7.93 -8.14 12.97
C GLN A 564 8.54 -6.96 13.72
N ARG A 565 8.80 -5.84 13.05
CA ARG A 565 9.37 -4.62 13.63
C ARG A 565 8.59 -3.39 13.16
N HIS A 566 8.71 -2.27 13.90
CA HIS A 566 8.04 -1.02 13.54
C HIS A 566 8.82 -0.20 12.51
N LEU A 567 10.14 -0.31 12.51
CA LEU A 567 11.02 0.41 11.58
C LEU A 567 12.24 -0.44 11.29
N TRP A 568 12.64 -0.48 10.02
CA TRP A 568 13.93 -1.01 9.63
C TRP A 568 14.79 0.10 9.06
N VAL A 569 16.09 -0.01 9.24
CA VAL A 569 17.09 0.82 8.58
C VAL A 569 18.10 -0.07 7.90
N THR A 570 18.36 0.20 6.62
CA THR A 570 19.33 -0.53 5.79
C THR A 570 20.21 0.46 5.05
N LYS A 571 21.41 0.02 4.66
CA LYS A 571 22.20 0.77 3.69
C LYS A 571 21.50 0.72 2.34
N HIS A 572 21.48 1.84 1.59
CA HIS A 572 20.92 1.87 0.25
C HIS A 572 21.67 0.90 -0.67
N ARG A 573 20.90 0.12 -1.42
CA ARG A 573 21.38 -0.64 -2.59
C ARG A 573 20.34 -0.52 -3.69
N ASP A 574 20.80 -0.36 -4.91
CA ASP A 574 19.93 -0.36 -6.07
C ASP A 574 19.14 -1.67 -6.17
N ASN A 575 17.92 -1.63 -6.64
CA ASN A 575 17.01 -2.76 -6.80
C ASN A 575 16.51 -3.45 -5.50
N GLU A 576 16.81 -2.91 -4.31
CA GLU A 576 16.19 -3.32 -3.04
C GLU A 576 14.97 -2.43 -2.76
N PHE A 577 13.81 -2.80 -3.33
CA PHE A 577 12.59 -2.00 -3.23
C PHE A 577 11.49 -2.67 -2.38
N TYR A 578 11.54 -3.98 -2.18
CA TYR A 578 10.42 -4.77 -1.68
C TYR A 578 10.70 -5.35 -0.30
N ALA A 579 9.87 -4.97 0.70
CA ALA A 579 10.10 -5.36 2.09
C ALA A 579 9.98 -6.88 2.32
N GLY A 580 9.02 -7.53 1.67
CA GLY A 580 8.82 -8.98 1.71
C GLY A 580 9.70 -9.77 0.73
N GLY A 581 10.58 -9.08 -0.01
CA GLY A 581 11.35 -9.68 -1.10
C GLY A 581 10.65 -9.58 -2.45
N ARG A 582 11.38 -9.96 -3.50
CA ARG A 582 10.91 -9.83 -4.88
C ARG A 582 9.81 -10.82 -5.24
N TYR A 583 9.89 -12.05 -4.72
CA TYR A 583 9.00 -13.17 -5.05
C TYR A 583 8.34 -13.70 -3.78
N THR A 584 7.13 -13.25 -3.50
CA THR A 584 6.38 -13.61 -2.29
C THR A 584 5.39 -14.75 -2.52
N LEU A 585 4.90 -14.89 -3.77
CA LEU A 585 3.91 -15.92 -4.10
C LEU A 585 4.42 -17.30 -3.74
N GLN A 586 3.64 -18.04 -2.93
CA GLN A 586 3.93 -19.41 -2.54
C GLN A 586 5.25 -19.60 -1.75
N SER A 587 5.88 -18.48 -1.30
CA SER A 587 7.13 -18.54 -0.52
C SER A 587 6.92 -19.25 0.82
N VAL A 588 7.97 -19.88 1.34
CA VAL A 588 8.01 -20.48 2.69
C VAL A 588 8.76 -19.61 3.69
N SER A 589 9.52 -18.65 3.20
CA SER A 589 10.25 -17.66 4.00
C SER A 589 10.46 -16.38 3.18
N GLU A 590 10.68 -15.27 3.88
CA GLU A 590 11.15 -14.01 3.27
C GLU A 590 12.58 -14.24 2.73
N VAL A 591 12.79 -13.88 1.47
CA VAL A 591 14.11 -13.97 0.81
C VAL A 591 14.35 -12.66 0.06
N GLU A 592 15.53 -12.08 0.23
CA GLU A 592 15.89 -10.78 -0.33
C GLU A 592 14.97 -9.64 0.13
N GLY A 593 14.34 -9.81 1.28
CA GLY A 593 13.53 -8.79 1.91
C GLY A 593 14.33 -7.88 2.83
N VAL A 594 13.62 -6.99 3.53
CA VAL A 594 14.27 -6.00 4.39
C VAL A 594 14.97 -6.62 5.60
N ALA A 595 14.45 -7.75 6.11
CA ALA A 595 15.11 -8.43 7.24
C ALA A 595 16.46 -9.02 6.83
N ASP A 596 16.55 -9.62 5.63
CA ASP A 596 17.84 -10.09 5.09
C ASP A 596 18.80 -8.93 4.85
N ALA A 597 18.27 -7.79 4.35
CA ALA A 597 19.07 -6.58 4.19
C ALA A 597 19.61 -6.05 5.52
N ALA A 598 18.81 -6.10 6.59
CA ALA A 598 19.22 -5.69 7.93
C ALA A 598 20.24 -6.67 8.54
N ASP A 599 20.06 -7.98 8.31
CA ASP A 599 20.97 -9.03 8.82
C ASP A 599 22.41 -8.92 8.28
N ARG A 600 22.62 -8.14 7.20
CA ARG A 600 23.98 -7.84 6.69
C ARG A 600 24.84 -7.03 7.68
N ASN A 601 24.21 -6.37 8.65
CA ASN A 601 24.88 -5.53 9.64
C ASN A 601 25.75 -4.43 9.00
N ASP A 602 25.27 -3.85 7.88
CA ASP A 602 25.95 -2.77 7.17
C ASP A 602 26.06 -1.52 8.05
N ASP A 603 27.18 -0.76 7.93
CA ASP A 603 27.30 0.58 8.53
C ASP A 603 26.26 1.54 7.91
N VAL A 604 25.45 2.18 8.76
CA VAL A 604 24.40 3.13 8.37
C VAL A 604 24.60 4.52 9.00
N PHE A 605 25.74 4.75 9.66
CA PHE A 605 26.06 6.05 10.24
C PHE A 605 26.64 6.99 9.18
N GLN A 606 25.98 8.11 8.91
CA GLN A 606 26.35 9.06 7.83
C GLN A 606 26.54 8.38 6.46
N GLN A 607 25.63 7.48 6.14
CA GLN A 607 25.62 6.74 4.90
C GLN A 607 24.38 7.10 4.05
N ASP A 608 24.35 6.60 2.84
CA ASP A 608 23.15 6.53 2.04
C ASP A 608 22.30 5.37 2.59
N ILE A 609 21.17 5.71 3.20
CA ILE A 609 20.33 4.76 3.96
C ILE A 609 18.90 4.73 3.43
N VAL A 610 18.22 3.63 3.70
CA VAL A 610 16.78 3.48 3.45
C VAL A 610 16.08 3.13 4.76
N LEU A 611 14.94 3.78 5.01
CA LEU A 611 14.06 3.49 6.12
C LEU A 611 12.82 2.76 5.61
N TRP A 612 12.37 1.78 6.39
CA TRP A 612 11.19 0.96 6.08
C TRP A 612 10.27 1.03 7.28
N SER A 613 9.25 1.90 7.18
CA SER A 613 8.30 2.12 8.26
C SER A 613 7.14 1.15 8.15
N VAL A 614 6.95 0.35 9.21
CA VAL A 614 5.93 -0.69 9.27
C VAL A 614 4.88 -0.32 10.30
N PHE A 615 3.63 -0.33 9.86
CA PHE A 615 2.45 -0.11 10.71
C PHE A 615 1.25 -0.84 10.11
N GLY A 616 0.19 -1.00 10.89
CA GLY A 616 -0.94 -1.74 10.37
C GLY A 616 -2.18 -1.66 11.23
N LEU A 617 -3.24 -2.31 10.75
CA LEU A 617 -4.50 -2.51 11.43
C LEU A 617 -4.57 -3.95 11.91
N THR A 618 -4.68 -4.16 13.23
CA THR A 618 -5.14 -5.46 13.78
C THR A 618 -6.65 -5.45 13.73
N HIS A 619 -7.20 -6.10 12.72
CA HIS A 619 -8.62 -6.10 12.46
C HIS A 619 -9.29 -7.28 13.18
N ASN A 620 -9.97 -6.96 14.27
CA ASN A 620 -10.91 -7.84 14.95
C ASN A 620 -12.31 -7.42 14.52
N PRO A 621 -12.96 -8.11 13.56
CA PRO A 621 -14.18 -7.64 12.92
C PRO A 621 -15.32 -7.40 13.91
N ARG A 622 -16.12 -6.35 13.66
CA ARG A 622 -17.35 -6.00 14.37
C ARG A 622 -18.54 -6.27 13.46
N VAL A 623 -19.73 -6.33 14.04
CA VAL A 623 -20.98 -6.40 13.25
C VAL A 623 -21.12 -5.20 12.31
N GLU A 624 -20.63 -4.02 12.75
CA GLU A 624 -20.63 -2.78 11.98
C GLU A 624 -19.69 -2.80 10.76
N ASP A 625 -18.79 -3.75 10.67
CA ASP A 625 -17.90 -3.94 9.52
C ASP A 625 -18.58 -4.73 8.39
N TRP A 626 -19.86 -5.10 8.58
CA TRP A 626 -20.64 -5.84 7.61
C TRP A 626 -21.88 -5.04 7.15
N PRO A 627 -22.29 -5.08 5.85
CA PRO A 627 -21.68 -5.85 4.73
C PRO A 627 -20.42 -5.23 4.14
N VAL A 628 -20.20 -3.93 4.28
CA VAL A 628 -18.99 -3.20 3.85
C VAL A 628 -18.47 -2.40 5.03
N MET A 629 -17.21 -2.57 5.37
CA MET A 629 -16.63 -1.93 6.54
C MET A 629 -16.47 -0.41 6.34
N PRO A 630 -16.84 0.39 7.36
CA PRO A 630 -16.43 1.79 7.40
C PRO A 630 -14.91 1.91 7.29
N VAL A 631 -14.45 2.96 6.62
CA VAL A 631 -13.02 3.15 6.37
C VAL A 631 -12.22 3.30 7.67
N GLU A 632 -11.16 2.52 7.81
CA GLU A 632 -10.12 2.69 8.84
C GLU A 632 -8.95 3.47 8.25
N ILE A 633 -8.40 4.43 9.00
CA ILE A 633 -7.39 5.39 8.52
C ILE A 633 -6.14 5.31 9.40
N LEU A 634 -4.99 5.14 8.77
CA LEU A 634 -3.68 5.08 9.40
C LEU A 634 -2.73 6.09 8.75
N ASP A 635 -2.11 6.94 9.58
CA ASP A 635 -1.25 8.04 9.13
C ASP A 635 0.19 7.85 9.61
N LEU A 636 1.12 7.76 8.68
CA LEU A 636 2.56 7.91 8.91
C LEU A 636 2.95 9.36 8.60
N HIS A 637 3.46 10.09 9.58
CA HIS A 637 3.90 11.47 9.37
C HIS A 637 5.43 11.56 9.30
N ILE A 638 5.92 12.29 8.29
CA ILE A 638 7.31 12.65 8.08
C ILE A 638 7.40 14.18 8.24
N LYS A 639 7.87 14.65 9.40
CA LYS A 639 7.79 16.08 9.77
C LYS A 639 9.17 16.71 9.95
N PRO A 640 9.38 17.96 9.49
CA PRO A 640 10.64 18.65 9.70
C PRO A 640 11.00 18.75 11.18
N ALA A 641 12.27 18.57 11.50
CA ALA A 641 12.86 18.68 12.83
C ALA A 641 14.19 19.40 12.70
N ASP A 642 14.23 20.63 13.17
CA ASP A 642 15.38 21.55 13.00
C ASP A 642 15.78 21.79 11.51
N PHE A 643 14.91 21.44 10.55
CA PHE A 643 15.18 21.61 9.13
C PHE A 643 15.05 23.08 8.70
N PHE A 644 14.09 23.80 9.27
CA PHE A 644 13.85 25.22 8.97
C PHE A 644 14.28 26.11 10.13
N THR A 645 14.47 27.41 9.86
CA THR A 645 14.83 28.41 10.88
C THR A 645 13.62 29.08 11.54
N ALA A 646 12.41 28.81 11.05
CA ALA A 646 11.14 29.25 11.59
C ALA A 646 10.02 28.38 11.02
N ASN A 647 8.77 28.62 11.42
CA ASN A 647 7.60 27.99 10.81
C ASN A 647 7.54 28.32 9.31
N PRO A 648 7.75 27.36 8.39
CA PRO A 648 7.79 27.65 6.95
C PRO A 648 6.42 28.02 6.36
N ALA A 649 5.34 27.84 7.12
CA ALA A 649 3.97 28.22 6.76
C ALA A 649 3.55 29.59 7.33
N ILE A 650 4.48 30.38 7.92
CA ILE A 650 4.14 31.67 8.52
C ILE A 650 3.69 32.69 7.46
N ASP A 651 4.15 32.56 6.24
CA ASP A 651 3.85 33.40 5.07
C ASP A 651 2.56 32.98 4.33
N VAL A 652 1.87 31.94 4.78
CA VAL A 652 0.60 31.51 4.18
C VAL A 652 -0.46 32.60 4.43
N PRO A 653 -1.11 33.14 3.36
CA PRO A 653 -2.07 34.22 3.52
C PRO A 653 -3.32 33.75 4.27
N GLY A 654 -3.75 34.57 5.22
CA GLY A 654 -5.06 34.40 5.87
C GLY A 654 -6.18 34.77 4.91
N ARG A 655 -6.74 33.77 4.20
CA ARG A 655 -7.86 33.99 3.29
C ARG A 655 -9.16 33.54 3.94
N LYS A 656 -10.21 34.36 3.81
CA LYS A 656 -11.57 33.97 4.18
C LYS A 656 -12.17 33.15 3.06
N ASN A 657 -12.93 32.11 3.45
CA ASN A 657 -13.86 31.48 2.54
C ASN A 657 -15.12 32.36 2.44
N PHE A 658 -15.25 33.12 1.38
CA PHE A 658 -16.35 34.05 1.17
C PHE A 658 -17.69 33.36 0.88
N THR A 659 -17.70 32.06 0.61
CA THR A 659 -18.90 31.28 0.41
C THR A 659 -19.42 30.65 1.70
N SER A 660 -18.68 30.75 2.82
CA SER A 660 -19.15 30.31 4.14
C SER A 660 -20.28 31.21 4.63
N GLN A 661 -21.39 30.60 5.06
CA GLN A 661 -22.60 31.27 5.49
C GLN A 661 -23.04 30.79 6.86
N LEU A 662 -23.76 31.64 7.58
CA LEU A 662 -24.47 31.24 8.78
C LEU A 662 -25.74 30.44 8.42
N THR A 663 -26.10 29.46 9.23
CA THR A 663 -27.29 28.63 9.02
C THR A 663 -28.59 29.40 9.14
N ASN A 664 -28.66 30.44 9.99
CA ASN A 664 -29.80 31.30 10.15
C ASN A 664 -29.60 32.56 9.32
N ALA A 665 -30.58 32.83 8.43
CA ALA A 665 -30.62 33.99 7.55
C ALA A 665 -30.88 35.34 8.29
N GLU A 666 -30.61 35.43 9.59
CA GLU A 666 -30.53 36.73 10.23
C GLU A 666 -29.33 37.45 9.61
N LYS A 667 -29.65 38.55 8.93
CA LYS A 667 -28.66 39.43 8.29
C LYS A 667 -27.56 39.70 9.31
N ALA A 668 -26.43 38.98 9.16
CA ALA A 668 -25.26 39.22 9.96
C ALA A 668 -24.84 40.66 9.71
N GLN A 669 -25.00 41.52 10.74
CA GLN A 669 -24.14 42.68 10.83
C GLN A 669 -22.71 42.18 10.65
N GLU A 670 -21.98 42.76 9.71
CA GLU A 670 -20.61 42.41 9.37
C GLU A 670 -19.74 42.39 10.63
N SER A 671 -19.73 41.27 11.34
CA SER A 671 -18.71 41.03 12.33
C SER A 671 -17.51 40.50 11.58
N SER A 672 -16.51 41.34 11.39
CA SER A 672 -15.21 40.89 10.87
C SER A 672 -14.73 39.75 11.76
N CYS A 673 -14.58 38.53 11.24
CA CYS A 673 -14.13 37.34 11.97
C CYS A 673 -12.76 37.50 12.66
N CYS A 674 -12.07 38.62 12.46
CA CYS A 674 -10.76 38.89 13.02
C CYS A 674 -10.68 40.18 13.87
N ALA A 675 -11.75 40.95 14.02
CA ALA A 675 -11.66 42.27 14.64
C ALA A 675 -12.23 42.37 16.07
N ASP A 676 -13.22 41.59 16.47
CA ASP A 676 -13.94 41.86 17.73
C ASP A 676 -14.35 40.62 18.55
N SER A 677 -13.46 39.64 18.73
CA SER A 677 -13.66 38.70 19.83
C SER A 677 -12.81 39.07 21.03
N LYS A 678 -13.40 39.69 22.03
CA LYS A 678 -12.78 39.76 23.34
C LYS A 678 -12.54 38.34 23.86
N PRO A 679 -11.36 38.02 24.37
CA PRO A 679 -11.14 36.74 25.00
C PRO A 679 -12.09 36.58 26.18
N ARG A 680 -12.79 35.46 26.23
CA ARG A 680 -13.42 34.99 27.46
C ARG A 680 -12.35 34.30 28.28
N LEU A 681 -12.02 34.81 29.44
CA LEU A 681 -11.24 34.16 30.49
C LEU A 681 -11.99 32.95 31.02
#